data_5e84870a75493fdbe5216807cead14c5
#
_entry.id   5e84870a75493fdbe5216807cead14c5
#
_cell.length_a   1.000
_cell.length_b   1.000
_cell.length_c   1.000
_cell.angle_alpha   90.00
_cell.angle_beta   90.00
_cell.angle_gamma   90.00
#
_symmetry.space_group_name_H-M   'P 1'
#
loop_
_entity.id
_entity.type
_entity.pdbx_description
1 polymer ?
#
loop_
_entity_poly.entity_id
_entity_poly.type
_entity_poly.pdbx_seq_one_letter_code
_entity_poly.pdbx_strand_id
1 'polypeptide(L)'
;MISRTESVGRVRRSGRKIGVASLAVVAAVSMNAAPATAQDGDALPLGSLGETGSASGSAGSLGDLIPGGPSTNDGLYTGEVEVVDGEAADPQTLVGQVFDDANKNSRIDGGEAGIPGVSVSNGVDVVQTDDEGRYELPVRGDFTAFVTQPAGWQVPVGEQNFAQFSFNHYPQGSPELKFGGLEPTGDLPKAVNFPMAASEATAAPQQSCAIASDTQAYDMEEMEFARAGAIADLMSREDYASCGLLLLGDNVGDDLALNPELRASYAEANGPVRALPGNHDMDFDAETAANSADTYRRDFGAPYYSYDVGQTHFVGLFNIIYKGATADGGNGGYTEEISDEQLEWLRNDLATVDKDTPIVVAAHAPIVSYTGAVTDNAAELYDILAEYPNAVTVGGHTHTLENHIAGDKRAEWAEAGIPELTHDQVVAGAVSGSWYSGELNADGVPYSYTSDAAEPGVLTFEFDGTERTEYYTVRGEPQDKQFLTGINSPTWRTWAEEAQQWQDDDKAGEGPGPIATDTVSLEDVRSGESWISSSFFAGSTAADVTFSLDGADAAAGTHTQPATGEALNKGWEFTDPVSATHNLSSSGAMAQASPHIWQLALPTDLEAGEHTVEVTGTDRYGVTYTDTLTFTVEAEGTA
;
A
#
# COMPACT_ATOMS: atom_id res chain seq x y z
N MET A 1 -54.87 -54.05 -25.01
CA MET A 1 -55.83 -53.40 -25.92
C MET A 1 -55.55 -51.92 -25.86
N ILE A 2 -55.11 -51.35 -26.99
CA ILE A 2 -55.20 -49.97 -27.45
C ILE A 2 -54.65 -48.88 -26.55
N SER A 3 -53.41 -48.55 -26.72
CA SER A 3 -52.73 -47.40 -27.28
C SER A 3 -53.54 -46.11 -27.43
N ARG A 4 -53.08 -45.05 -26.79
CA ARG A 4 -53.05 -43.68 -27.35
C ARG A 4 -51.89 -42.89 -26.74
N THR A 5 -50.97 -42.56 -27.58
CA THR A 5 -49.92 -41.58 -27.45
C THR A 5 -50.51 -40.18 -27.58
N GLU A 6 -50.20 -39.27 -26.63
CA GLU A 6 -50.34 -37.86 -26.84
C GLU A 6 -49.00 -37.18 -26.62
N SER A 7 -48.52 -36.54 -27.68
CA SER A 7 -47.32 -35.72 -27.75
C SER A 7 -47.56 -34.38 -27.08
N VAL A 8 -46.82 -34.03 -26.07
CA VAL A 8 -46.78 -32.66 -25.54
C VAL A 8 -45.48 -31.96 -26.02
N GLY A 9 -45.71 -30.94 -26.81
CA GLY A 9 -44.67 -30.14 -27.42
C GLY A 9 -43.80 -29.39 -26.39
N ARG A 10 -42.48 -29.49 -26.56
CA ARG A 10 -41.51 -28.65 -25.86
C ARG A 10 -41.56 -27.22 -26.40
N VAL A 11 -42.08 -26.30 -25.63
CA VAL A 11 -41.87 -24.85 -25.80
C VAL A 11 -40.47 -24.53 -25.35
N ARG A 12 -39.57 -24.17 -26.27
CA ARG A 12 -38.27 -23.58 -25.98
C ARG A 12 -38.51 -22.15 -25.48
N ARG A 13 -38.30 -21.90 -24.18
CA ARG A 13 -38.09 -20.57 -23.65
C ARG A 13 -36.62 -20.18 -23.91
N SER A 14 -36.40 -19.24 -24.80
CA SER A 14 -35.16 -18.53 -24.96
C SER A 14 -34.96 -17.62 -23.75
N GLY A 15 -34.14 -18.03 -22.79
CA GLY A 15 -33.64 -17.15 -21.74
C GLY A 15 -32.60 -16.20 -22.33
N ARG A 16 -32.95 -14.92 -22.45
CA ARG A 16 -31.97 -13.84 -22.59
C ARG A 16 -31.17 -13.80 -21.28
N LYS A 17 -29.91 -14.18 -21.34
CA LYS A 17 -28.94 -13.78 -20.33
C LYS A 17 -28.70 -12.28 -20.52
N ILE A 18 -29.17 -11.48 -19.59
CA ILE A 18 -28.76 -10.11 -19.44
C ILE A 18 -27.42 -10.22 -18.72
N GLY A 19 -26.34 -10.02 -19.44
CA GLY A 19 -25.03 -9.81 -18.87
C GLY A 19 -25.04 -8.44 -18.21
N VAL A 20 -24.92 -8.39 -16.92
CA VAL A 20 -24.57 -7.19 -16.19
C VAL A 20 -23.06 -7.00 -16.46
N ALA A 21 -22.73 -6.10 -17.35
CA ALA A 21 -21.37 -5.62 -17.49
C ALA A 21 -21.12 -4.68 -16.31
N SER A 22 -20.34 -5.12 -15.35
CA SER A 22 -19.74 -4.23 -14.37
C SER A 22 -18.77 -3.33 -15.12
N LEU A 23 -19.13 -2.07 -15.31
CA LEU A 23 -18.22 -1.02 -15.77
C LEU A 23 -17.37 -0.64 -14.54
N ALA A 24 -16.24 -1.30 -14.38
CA ALA A 24 -15.14 -0.69 -13.67
C ALA A 24 -14.58 0.40 -14.62
N VAL A 25 -14.89 1.65 -14.33
CA VAL A 25 -14.26 2.79 -14.98
C VAL A 25 -12.92 2.99 -14.30
N VAL A 26 -11.93 2.18 -14.70
CA VAL A 26 -10.53 2.57 -14.55
C VAL A 26 -10.29 3.52 -15.73
N ALA A 27 -10.18 4.80 -15.45
CA ALA A 27 -9.73 5.79 -16.43
C ALA A 27 -8.22 5.53 -16.67
N ALA A 28 -7.92 4.63 -17.60
CA ALA A 28 -6.58 4.56 -18.16
C ALA A 28 -6.39 5.82 -19.03
N VAL A 29 -5.79 6.85 -18.47
CA VAL A 29 -5.30 8.00 -19.21
C VAL A 29 -4.03 7.56 -19.94
N SER A 30 -4.19 7.15 -21.20
CA SER A 30 -3.05 6.96 -22.11
C SER A 30 -2.49 8.33 -22.48
N MET A 31 -1.45 8.80 -21.82
CA MET A 31 -0.69 9.96 -22.25
C MET A 31 0.21 9.57 -23.42
N ASN A 32 -0.13 10.06 -24.61
CA ASN A 32 0.79 10.11 -25.74
C ASN A 32 1.81 11.22 -25.49
N ALA A 33 3.00 10.86 -25.01
CA ALA A 33 4.14 11.76 -24.95
C ALA A 33 4.68 11.98 -26.37
N ALA A 34 4.62 13.21 -26.85
CA ALA A 34 5.37 13.63 -28.03
C ALA A 34 6.81 13.97 -27.60
N PRO A 35 7.84 13.64 -28.41
CA PRO A 35 9.23 13.86 -28.00
C PRO A 35 9.55 15.36 -27.99
N ALA A 36 9.97 15.88 -26.83
CA ALA A 36 10.57 17.20 -26.72
C ALA A 36 12.04 17.13 -27.15
N THR A 37 12.40 17.98 -28.10
CA THR A 37 13.78 18.17 -28.55
C THR A 37 14.58 18.94 -27.51
N ALA A 38 15.71 18.37 -27.09
CA ALA A 38 16.68 19.03 -26.20
C ALA A 38 17.25 20.29 -26.85
N GLN A 39 17.29 21.40 -26.12
CA GLN A 39 18.17 22.53 -26.36
C GLN A 39 19.10 22.72 -25.17
N ASP A 40 20.41 22.71 -25.47
CA ASP A 40 21.50 23.00 -24.56
C ASP A 40 21.42 24.41 -23.97
N GLY A 41 21.73 24.54 -22.66
CA GLY A 41 21.86 25.86 -22.04
C GLY A 41 22.43 25.82 -20.62
N ASP A 42 23.75 25.96 -20.55
CA ASP A 42 24.60 26.57 -19.53
C ASP A 42 24.35 26.38 -18.02
N ALA A 43 25.30 25.70 -17.41
CA ALA A 43 25.56 25.61 -15.97
C ALA A 43 25.90 26.97 -15.33
N LEU A 44 25.32 27.25 -14.17
CA LEU A 44 25.76 28.30 -13.24
C LEU A 44 26.14 27.69 -11.87
N PRO A 45 27.14 28.28 -11.16
CA PRO A 45 27.85 27.61 -10.08
C PRO A 45 27.17 27.76 -8.71
N LEU A 46 27.31 26.71 -7.88
CA LEU A 46 26.97 26.68 -6.46
C LEU A 46 27.68 27.78 -5.66
N GLY A 47 26.89 28.60 -4.99
CA GLY A 47 27.34 29.51 -3.95
C GLY A 47 26.92 29.02 -2.59
N SER A 48 27.90 28.79 -1.72
CA SER A 48 27.75 28.45 -0.30
C SER A 48 27.09 29.59 0.47
N LEU A 49 26.06 29.32 1.28
CA LEU A 49 25.59 30.22 2.34
C LEU A 49 25.49 29.47 3.67
N GLY A 50 26.04 30.10 4.62
CA GLY A 50 26.40 29.78 5.94
C GLY A 50 25.26 29.65 6.96
N GLU A 51 25.67 29.03 8.05
CA GLU A 51 24.94 28.85 9.29
C GLU A 51 24.38 30.14 9.89
N THR A 52 23.12 30.13 10.33
CA THR A 52 22.69 30.99 11.43
C THR A 52 21.52 30.37 12.22
N GLY A 53 21.78 30.07 13.49
CA GLY A 53 20.90 30.48 14.59
C GLY A 53 19.78 29.59 15.05
N SER A 54 20.07 28.77 16.05
CA SER A 54 19.12 28.14 16.95
C SER A 54 18.12 29.10 17.58
N ALA A 55 16.83 28.79 17.52
CA ALA A 55 15.85 29.29 18.46
C ALA A 55 15.15 28.06 19.10
N SER A 56 15.46 27.82 20.37
CA SER A 56 14.84 26.82 21.21
C SER A 56 13.45 27.24 21.65
N GLY A 57 12.41 26.66 21.06
CA GLY A 57 11.06 26.66 21.62
C GLY A 57 10.78 25.26 22.14
N SER A 58 10.55 25.14 23.46
CA SER A 58 10.19 23.87 24.08
C SER A 58 8.75 23.51 23.74
N ALA A 59 8.57 22.63 22.74
CA ALA A 59 7.35 21.87 22.58
C ALA A 59 7.48 20.62 23.47
N GLY A 60 6.48 20.39 24.30
CA GLY A 60 6.41 19.16 25.12
C GLY A 60 6.26 17.96 24.17
N SER A 61 7.23 17.08 24.23
CA SER A 61 7.27 15.83 23.47
C SER A 61 6.10 14.93 23.89
N LEU A 62 5.22 14.57 22.96
CA LEU A 62 4.24 13.48 23.06
C LEU A 62 4.91 12.09 23.12
N GLY A 63 6.24 12.02 23.01
CA GLY A 63 7.04 10.82 23.07
C GLY A 63 7.04 10.06 24.39
N ASP A 64 6.35 10.55 25.43
CA ASP A 64 6.30 9.92 26.75
C ASP A 64 5.07 9.02 27.00
N LEU A 65 4.21 8.80 26.00
CA LEU A 65 2.98 8.01 26.15
C LEU A 65 3.01 6.64 25.45
N ILE A 66 4.04 6.35 24.66
CA ILE A 66 4.27 5.01 24.10
C ILE A 66 5.62 4.54 24.67
N PRO A 67 5.69 3.47 25.46
CA PRO A 67 6.96 2.90 25.83
C PRO A 67 7.55 2.18 24.62
N GLY A 68 8.14 2.90 23.71
CA GLY A 68 9.09 2.35 22.76
C GLY A 68 10.27 1.85 23.58
N GLY A 69 10.37 0.55 23.81
CA GLY A 69 11.60 -0.05 24.30
C GLY A 69 12.73 0.30 23.33
N PRO A 70 13.99 0.39 23.79
CA PRO A 70 15.09 0.62 22.88
C PRO A 70 15.10 -0.50 21.84
N SER A 71 14.88 -0.17 20.55
CA SER A 71 15.15 -1.10 19.48
C SER A 71 16.66 -1.37 19.54
N THR A 72 17.03 -2.54 20.00
CA THR A 72 18.41 -3.01 19.91
C THR A 72 18.59 -3.43 18.47
N ASN A 73 19.13 -2.55 17.63
CA ASN A 73 19.51 -2.90 16.27
C ASN A 73 20.76 -3.80 16.34
N ASP A 74 20.58 -5.11 16.12
CA ASP A 74 21.67 -6.09 16.04
C ASP A 74 22.56 -5.85 14.81
N GLY A 75 22.21 -4.88 13.99
CA GLY A 75 22.80 -4.55 12.69
C GLY A 75 22.43 -5.57 11.62
N LEU A 76 22.21 -5.06 10.44
CA LEU A 76 22.05 -5.89 9.23
C LEU A 76 23.40 -6.48 8.82
N TYR A 77 23.39 -7.64 8.15
CA TYR A 77 24.60 -8.15 7.51
C TYR A 77 24.34 -8.40 6.03
N THR A 78 25.29 -7.99 5.21
CA THR A 78 25.25 -8.23 3.77
C THR A 78 25.62 -9.67 3.49
N GLY A 79 24.81 -10.35 2.70
CA GLY A 79 25.01 -11.75 2.36
C GLY A 79 24.02 -12.22 1.30
N GLU A 80 24.01 -13.52 1.06
CA GLU A 80 23.22 -14.15 0.01
C GLU A 80 22.78 -15.56 0.43
N VAL A 81 21.83 -16.14 -0.31
CA VAL A 81 21.51 -17.57 -0.22
C VAL A 81 22.68 -18.38 -0.76
N GLU A 82 23.09 -19.45 -0.06
CA GLU A 82 24.18 -20.31 -0.52
C GLU A 82 23.68 -21.35 -1.51
N VAL A 83 24.09 -21.23 -2.77
CA VAL A 83 23.86 -22.27 -3.79
C VAL A 83 25.10 -23.13 -3.90
N VAL A 84 24.98 -24.42 -3.56
CA VAL A 84 26.09 -25.38 -3.58
C VAL A 84 26.22 -26.00 -4.97
N ASP A 85 27.35 -25.76 -5.63
CA ASP A 85 27.64 -26.28 -6.95
C ASP A 85 27.60 -27.82 -7.03
N GLY A 86 27.17 -28.33 -8.16
CA GLY A 86 27.08 -29.77 -8.48
C GLY A 86 25.67 -30.22 -8.76
N GLU A 87 25.51 -31.47 -9.20
CA GLU A 87 24.19 -32.04 -9.51
C GLU A 87 23.48 -32.50 -8.24
N ALA A 88 22.17 -32.27 -8.17
CA ALA A 88 21.31 -32.86 -7.15
C ALA A 88 21.38 -34.37 -7.17
N ALA A 89 21.34 -35.02 -6.00
CA ALA A 89 21.29 -36.46 -5.88
C ALA A 89 19.97 -37.07 -6.42
N ASP A 90 18.88 -36.31 -6.26
CA ASP A 90 17.57 -36.57 -6.84
C ASP A 90 17.08 -35.29 -7.56
N PRO A 91 16.84 -35.33 -8.88
CA PRO A 91 16.36 -34.17 -9.61
C PRO A 91 14.90 -33.78 -9.32
N GLN A 92 14.18 -34.57 -8.50
CA GLN A 92 12.81 -34.30 -8.09
C GLN A 92 12.72 -33.68 -6.67
N THR A 93 13.88 -33.48 -6.01
CA THR A 93 13.93 -33.00 -4.62
C THR A 93 15.03 -31.97 -4.46
N LEU A 94 14.65 -30.73 -4.14
CA LEU A 94 15.59 -29.70 -3.68
C LEU A 94 15.93 -29.98 -2.22
N VAL A 95 17.21 -30.07 -1.91
CA VAL A 95 17.70 -30.27 -0.55
C VAL A 95 18.56 -29.10 -0.11
N GLY A 96 18.67 -28.91 1.20
CA GLY A 96 19.53 -27.90 1.78
C GLY A 96 19.46 -27.86 3.29
N GLN A 97 20.00 -26.81 3.83
CA GLN A 97 20.02 -26.57 5.28
C GLN A 97 19.71 -25.10 5.58
N VAL A 98 18.89 -24.87 6.60
CA VAL A 98 18.79 -23.57 7.25
C VAL A 98 19.76 -23.59 8.43
N PHE A 99 20.67 -22.62 8.55
CA PHE A 99 21.75 -22.68 9.49
C PHE A 99 22.05 -21.34 10.17
N ASP A 100 22.61 -21.39 11.38
CA ASP A 100 23.11 -20.24 12.13
C ASP A 100 24.46 -19.79 11.55
N ASP A 101 24.41 -18.79 10.68
CA ASP A 101 25.59 -18.15 10.08
C ASP A 101 26.23 -17.19 11.10
N ALA A 102 26.90 -17.77 12.11
CA ALA A 102 27.44 -17.04 13.23
C ALA A 102 28.56 -16.05 12.84
N ASN A 103 29.25 -16.31 11.74
CA ASN A 103 30.32 -15.46 11.23
C ASN A 103 29.87 -14.51 10.10
N LYS A 104 28.59 -14.60 9.68
CA LYS A 104 27.94 -13.74 8.67
C LYS A 104 28.65 -13.76 7.31
N ASN A 105 29.05 -14.94 6.83
CA ASN A 105 29.71 -15.11 5.54
C ASN A 105 28.85 -15.82 4.49
N SER A 106 27.61 -16.16 4.83
CA SER A 106 26.61 -16.83 4.00
C SER A 106 27.04 -18.23 3.50
N ARG A 107 27.91 -18.92 4.21
CA ARG A 107 28.41 -20.27 3.88
C ARG A 107 28.39 -21.15 5.13
N ILE A 108 28.05 -22.42 4.94
CA ILE A 108 28.14 -23.38 6.05
C ILE A 108 29.58 -23.66 6.40
N ASP A 109 29.98 -23.29 7.60
CA ASP A 109 31.29 -23.56 8.16
C ASP A 109 31.28 -24.64 9.27
N GLY A 110 32.48 -25.20 9.55
CA GLY A 110 32.60 -26.22 10.59
C GLY A 110 32.32 -25.66 11.98
N GLY A 111 31.20 -26.05 12.57
CA GLY A 111 30.75 -25.65 13.90
C GLY A 111 29.49 -24.81 13.92
N GLU A 112 28.99 -24.40 12.77
CA GLU A 112 27.69 -23.77 12.64
C GLU A 112 26.57 -24.82 12.72
N ALA A 113 25.52 -24.48 13.45
CA ALA A 113 24.42 -25.39 13.73
C ALA A 113 23.27 -25.17 12.74
N GLY A 114 22.58 -26.25 12.37
CA GLY A 114 21.31 -26.15 11.69
C GLY A 114 20.22 -25.57 12.61
N ILE A 115 19.26 -24.88 12.04
CA ILE A 115 18.11 -24.30 12.76
C ILE A 115 16.91 -25.21 12.51
N PRO A 116 16.39 -25.92 13.52
CA PRO A 116 15.26 -26.84 13.37
C PRO A 116 13.92 -26.11 13.32
N GLY A 117 12.91 -26.75 12.68
CA GLY A 117 11.54 -26.27 12.68
C GLY A 117 11.27 -25.03 11.82
N VAL A 118 12.22 -24.66 10.96
CA VAL A 118 12.06 -23.54 10.03
C VAL A 118 11.30 -23.97 8.79
N SER A 119 10.27 -23.24 8.39
CA SER A 119 9.48 -23.51 7.19
C SER A 119 10.26 -23.13 5.92
N VAL A 120 10.27 -24.03 4.93
CA VAL A 120 10.80 -23.83 3.58
C VAL A 120 9.73 -24.21 2.57
N SER A 121 9.52 -23.40 1.55
CA SER A 121 8.44 -23.58 0.59
C SER A 121 8.94 -23.53 -0.87
N ASN A 122 8.20 -24.20 -1.78
CA ASN A 122 8.33 -24.07 -3.23
C ASN A 122 7.19 -23.22 -3.85
N GLY A 123 6.46 -22.50 -3.00
CA GLY A 123 5.28 -21.72 -3.40
C GLY A 123 3.95 -22.47 -3.27
N VAL A 124 3.96 -23.78 -2.94
CA VAL A 124 2.76 -24.58 -2.65
C VAL A 124 3.00 -25.46 -1.44
N ASP A 125 4.00 -26.36 -1.52
CA ASP A 125 4.37 -27.23 -0.41
C ASP A 125 5.16 -26.43 0.62
N VAL A 126 4.90 -26.69 1.89
CA VAL A 126 5.67 -26.15 3.03
C VAL A 126 6.22 -27.34 3.81
N VAL A 127 7.55 -27.37 3.99
CA VAL A 127 8.24 -28.39 4.79
C VAL A 127 8.98 -27.70 5.94
N GLN A 128 9.15 -28.39 7.06
CA GLN A 128 9.94 -27.90 8.18
C GLN A 128 11.29 -28.58 8.25
N THR A 129 12.33 -27.84 8.65
CA THR A 129 13.66 -28.39 8.84
C THR A 129 13.70 -29.39 10.01
N ASP A 130 14.53 -30.42 9.87
CA ASP A 130 14.80 -31.43 10.90
C ASP A 130 15.67 -30.87 12.05
N ASP A 131 16.03 -31.76 13.02
CA ASP A 131 16.86 -31.40 14.18
C ASP A 131 18.26 -30.87 13.79
N GLU A 132 18.74 -31.17 12.59
CA GLU A 132 19.99 -30.69 12.02
C GLU A 132 19.79 -29.51 11.04
N GLY A 133 18.59 -28.94 10.97
CA GLY A 133 18.26 -27.81 10.10
C GLY A 133 18.11 -28.18 8.61
N ARG A 134 18.04 -29.47 8.26
CA ARG A 134 17.95 -29.92 6.86
C ARG A 134 16.52 -29.98 6.40
N TYR A 135 16.32 -29.76 5.09
CA TYR A 135 15.03 -29.89 4.44
C TYR A 135 15.12 -30.66 3.13
N GLU A 136 14.01 -31.28 2.75
CA GLU A 136 13.76 -31.90 1.47
C GLU A 136 12.46 -31.35 0.89
N LEU A 137 12.55 -30.60 -0.23
CA LEU A 137 11.44 -29.90 -0.84
C LEU A 137 11.13 -30.46 -2.23
N PRO A 138 9.90 -30.86 -2.54
CA PRO A 138 9.53 -31.36 -3.87
C PRO A 138 9.77 -30.32 -4.97
N VAL A 139 10.28 -30.74 -6.14
CA VAL A 139 10.43 -29.91 -7.33
C VAL A 139 9.09 -29.82 -8.07
N ARG A 140 8.67 -28.63 -8.46
CA ARG A 140 7.41 -28.36 -9.18
C ARG A 140 7.62 -27.64 -10.53
N GLY A 141 8.58 -28.11 -11.33
CA GLY A 141 8.92 -27.45 -12.61
C GLY A 141 9.73 -26.17 -12.38
N ASP A 142 9.30 -25.07 -12.98
CA ASP A 142 9.83 -23.73 -12.66
C ASP A 142 9.20 -23.26 -11.35
N PHE A 143 10.02 -22.85 -10.38
CA PHE A 143 9.54 -22.41 -9.08
C PHE A 143 10.55 -21.51 -8.37
N THR A 144 10.07 -20.75 -7.38
CA THR A 144 10.91 -20.03 -6.42
C THR A 144 10.81 -20.72 -5.06
N ALA A 145 11.95 -21.23 -4.55
CA ALA A 145 12.04 -21.71 -3.18
C ALA A 145 12.32 -20.53 -2.24
N PHE A 146 11.69 -20.51 -1.07
CA PHE A 146 11.94 -19.49 -0.06
C PHE A 146 11.82 -20.05 1.35
N VAL A 147 12.47 -19.36 2.28
CA VAL A 147 12.46 -19.68 3.70
C VAL A 147 11.63 -18.66 4.46
N THR A 148 10.76 -19.12 5.37
CA THR A 148 10.08 -18.25 6.34
C THR A 148 11.05 -17.92 7.46
N GLN A 149 11.53 -16.67 7.53
CA GLN A 149 12.37 -16.21 8.63
C GLN A 149 11.61 -16.30 9.95
N PRO A 150 12.04 -17.09 10.95
CA PRO A 150 11.38 -17.10 12.26
C PRO A 150 11.82 -15.92 13.14
N ALA A 151 11.00 -15.51 14.08
CA ALA A 151 11.37 -14.55 15.11
C ALA A 151 12.61 -15.02 15.88
N GLY A 152 13.49 -14.09 16.23
CA GLY A 152 14.79 -14.41 16.85
C GLY A 152 15.92 -14.67 15.85
N TRP A 153 15.60 -14.58 14.56
CA TRP A 153 16.55 -14.72 13.46
C TRP A 153 16.40 -13.60 12.44
N GLN A 154 17.43 -13.35 11.69
CA GLN A 154 17.41 -12.46 10.52
C GLN A 154 18.09 -13.12 9.32
N VAL A 155 17.47 -13.05 8.17
CA VAL A 155 18.10 -13.41 6.89
C VAL A 155 19.12 -12.36 6.47
N PRO A 156 20.11 -12.67 5.63
CA PRO A 156 21.00 -11.65 5.09
C PRO A 156 20.25 -10.65 4.22
N VAL A 157 20.84 -9.47 4.01
CA VAL A 157 20.40 -8.49 3.04
C VAL A 157 21.43 -8.35 1.93
N GLY A 158 20.96 -8.07 0.72
CA GLY A 158 21.83 -7.69 -0.40
C GLY A 158 22.48 -6.31 -0.17
N GLU A 159 23.34 -5.88 -1.09
CA GLU A 159 24.05 -4.59 -1.00
C GLU A 159 23.09 -3.37 -0.91
N GLN A 160 21.84 -3.51 -1.35
CA GLN A 160 20.80 -2.48 -1.32
C GLN A 160 19.73 -2.75 -0.24
N ASN A 161 20.07 -3.47 0.82
CA ASN A 161 19.21 -3.81 1.97
C ASN A 161 18.00 -4.71 1.69
N PHE A 162 17.81 -5.21 0.46
CA PHE A 162 16.73 -6.17 0.21
C PHE A 162 17.05 -7.53 0.78
N ALA A 163 16.10 -8.09 1.55
CA ALA A 163 16.23 -9.37 2.23
C ALA A 163 16.48 -10.54 1.24
N GLN A 164 17.41 -11.42 1.59
CA GLN A 164 17.85 -12.56 0.77
C GLN A 164 17.34 -13.86 1.38
N PHE A 165 16.16 -14.30 0.96
CA PHE A 165 15.45 -15.44 1.54
C PHE A 165 14.90 -16.42 0.51
N SER A 166 15.20 -16.22 -0.80
CA SER A 166 14.63 -17.02 -1.87
C SER A 166 15.65 -17.45 -2.92
N PHE A 167 15.34 -18.52 -3.63
CA PHE A 167 16.13 -19.10 -4.73
C PHE A 167 15.19 -19.44 -5.90
N ASN A 168 15.51 -18.93 -7.09
CA ASN A 168 14.77 -19.21 -8.31
C ASN A 168 15.34 -20.46 -9.00
N HIS A 169 14.49 -21.46 -9.32
CA HIS A 169 14.82 -22.60 -10.16
C HIS A 169 14.00 -22.54 -11.45
N TYR A 170 14.63 -22.01 -12.49
CA TYR A 170 14.09 -21.85 -13.85
C TYR A 170 15.09 -22.44 -14.84
N PRO A 171 15.11 -23.77 -15.05
CA PRO A 171 16.15 -24.44 -15.81
C PRO A 171 16.41 -23.89 -17.20
N GLN A 172 15.36 -23.39 -17.87
CA GLN A 172 15.46 -22.80 -19.21
C GLN A 172 15.50 -21.26 -19.17
N GLY A 173 15.36 -20.65 -17.98
CA GLY A 173 15.14 -19.20 -17.84
C GLY A 173 13.77 -18.75 -18.35
N SER A 174 13.56 -17.45 -18.34
CA SER A 174 12.36 -16.83 -18.91
C SER A 174 12.36 -16.93 -20.44
N PRO A 175 11.18 -16.83 -21.08
CA PRO A 175 11.11 -16.52 -22.51
C PRO A 175 11.79 -15.16 -22.79
N GLU A 176 11.92 -14.79 -24.07
CA GLU A 176 12.41 -13.46 -24.42
C GLU A 176 11.42 -12.38 -23.93
N LEU A 177 11.81 -11.62 -22.90
CA LEU A 177 11.05 -10.55 -22.28
C LEU A 177 11.76 -9.20 -22.48
N LYS A 178 11.01 -8.12 -22.56
CA LYS A 178 11.53 -6.74 -22.76
C LYS A 178 12.61 -6.37 -21.73
N PHE A 179 12.41 -6.76 -20.48
CA PHE A 179 13.31 -6.44 -19.37
C PHE A 179 14.24 -7.60 -18.98
N GLY A 180 14.20 -8.71 -19.73
CA GLY A 180 15.12 -9.84 -19.66
C GLY A 180 14.64 -11.02 -18.82
N GLY A 181 13.83 -10.82 -17.78
CA GLY A 181 13.39 -11.90 -16.91
C GLY A 181 14.53 -12.62 -16.19
N LEU A 182 14.39 -13.92 -15.98
CA LEU A 182 15.36 -14.79 -15.32
C LEU A 182 16.29 -15.46 -16.36
N GLU A 183 17.59 -15.46 -16.08
CA GLU A 183 18.55 -16.27 -16.81
C GLU A 183 18.34 -17.78 -16.54
N PRO A 184 18.71 -18.67 -17.47
CA PRO A 184 18.64 -20.12 -17.23
C PRO A 184 19.44 -20.53 -15.99
N THR A 185 18.78 -21.17 -15.03
CA THR A 185 19.45 -21.70 -13.83
C THR A 185 20.11 -23.05 -14.06
N GLY A 186 19.77 -23.74 -15.16
CA GLY A 186 20.25 -25.09 -15.44
C GLY A 186 19.61 -26.16 -14.53
N ASP A 187 20.29 -27.27 -14.39
CA ASP A 187 19.85 -28.37 -13.54
C ASP A 187 19.83 -27.98 -12.07
N LEU A 188 19.04 -28.71 -11.26
CA LEU A 188 18.95 -28.47 -9.83
C LEU A 188 20.33 -28.57 -9.16
N PRO A 189 20.74 -27.58 -8.34
CA PRO A 189 22.04 -27.59 -7.68
C PRO A 189 22.11 -28.71 -6.64
N LYS A 190 23.31 -29.03 -6.18
CA LYS A 190 23.52 -30.06 -5.16
C LYS A 190 22.78 -29.77 -3.85
N ALA A 191 22.69 -28.50 -3.45
CA ALA A 191 21.90 -28.03 -2.33
C ALA A 191 21.69 -26.52 -2.44
N VAL A 192 20.65 -26.02 -1.77
CA VAL A 192 20.45 -24.58 -1.49
C VAL A 192 20.36 -24.40 0.02
N ASN A 193 21.25 -23.61 0.60
CA ASN A 193 21.27 -23.37 2.04
C ASN A 193 20.85 -21.92 2.34
N PHE A 194 20.04 -21.76 3.37
CA PHE A 194 19.54 -20.46 3.81
C PHE A 194 20.26 -20.04 5.11
N PRO A 195 21.21 -19.09 5.03
CA PRO A 195 21.88 -18.56 6.20
C PRO A 195 20.95 -17.64 7.00
N MET A 196 21.04 -17.72 8.32
CA MET A 196 20.37 -16.81 9.25
C MET A 196 21.31 -16.44 10.36
N ALA A 197 21.24 -15.22 10.87
CA ALA A 197 21.94 -14.80 12.06
C ALA A 197 20.96 -14.63 13.23
N ALA A 198 21.35 -15.02 14.44
CA ALA A 198 20.54 -14.80 15.63
C ALA A 198 20.30 -13.30 15.85
N SER A 199 19.07 -12.93 16.21
CA SER A 199 18.64 -11.54 16.42
C SER A 199 17.72 -11.43 17.63
N GLU A 200 18.19 -10.76 18.70
CA GLU A 200 17.33 -10.45 19.84
C GLU A 200 16.28 -9.40 19.48
N ALA A 201 16.59 -8.52 18.51
CA ALA A 201 15.69 -7.46 18.07
C ALA A 201 14.44 -8.03 17.38
N THR A 202 14.59 -9.01 16.48
CA THR A 202 13.44 -9.65 15.83
C THR A 202 12.63 -10.56 16.76
N ALA A 203 13.18 -10.93 17.93
CA ALA A 203 12.46 -11.69 18.97
C ALA A 203 11.68 -10.79 19.93
N ALA A 204 11.98 -9.50 19.98
CA ALA A 204 11.35 -8.58 20.91
C ALA A 204 9.84 -8.49 20.65
N PRO A 205 8.98 -8.46 21.67
CA PRO A 205 7.54 -8.34 21.46
C PRO A 205 7.11 -6.96 20.94
N GLN A 206 7.91 -5.92 21.16
CA GLN A 206 7.68 -4.58 20.61
C GLN A 206 8.34 -4.50 19.25
N GLN A 207 7.54 -4.20 18.22
CA GLN A 207 7.99 -4.05 16.85
C GLN A 207 7.34 -2.83 16.21
N SER A 208 8.11 -2.08 15.41
CA SER A 208 7.62 -1.07 14.51
C SER A 208 7.92 -1.52 13.08
N CYS A 209 6.91 -1.54 12.23
CA CYS A 209 6.97 -2.08 10.87
C CYS A 209 6.54 -1.02 9.88
N ALA A 210 7.47 -0.49 9.08
CA ALA A 210 7.15 0.48 8.05
C ALA A 210 6.54 -0.21 6.83
N ILE A 211 5.47 0.37 6.27
CA ILE A 211 4.76 -0.16 5.11
C ILE A 211 4.58 0.98 4.11
N ALA A 212 5.19 0.85 2.93
CA ALA A 212 5.08 1.81 1.86
C ALA A 212 4.42 1.15 0.64
N SER A 213 3.58 1.88 -0.07
CA SER A 213 2.89 1.40 -1.26
C SER A 213 3.06 2.38 -2.41
N ASP A 214 2.98 1.87 -3.63
CA ASP A 214 2.81 2.69 -4.83
C ASP A 214 3.86 3.81 -4.94
N THR A 215 5.15 3.45 -4.88
CA THR A 215 6.24 4.37 -5.26
C THR A 215 6.11 4.77 -6.73
N GLN A 216 5.79 3.83 -7.59
CA GLN A 216 5.24 3.91 -8.94
C GLN A 216 5.81 5.06 -9.81
N ALA A 217 7.13 5.28 -9.76
CA ALA A 217 7.78 6.25 -10.61
C ALA A 217 7.87 5.73 -12.07
N TYR A 218 7.38 6.53 -13.03
CA TYR A 218 7.41 6.20 -14.45
C TYR A 218 8.71 6.61 -15.14
N ASP A 219 9.48 7.49 -14.51
CA ASP A 219 10.78 7.95 -15.01
C ASP A 219 11.70 8.40 -13.87
N MET A 220 12.88 8.92 -14.23
CA MET A 220 13.87 9.38 -13.25
C MET A 220 13.49 10.69 -12.56
N GLU A 221 12.66 11.54 -13.16
CA GLU A 221 12.18 12.77 -12.51
C GLU A 221 11.23 12.41 -11.35
N GLU A 222 10.30 11.49 -11.58
CA GLU A 222 9.40 10.99 -10.55
C GLU A 222 10.15 10.18 -9.47
N MET A 223 11.20 9.43 -9.86
CA MET A 223 12.08 8.77 -8.89
C MET A 223 12.79 9.76 -7.98
N GLU A 224 13.22 10.92 -8.49
CA GLU A 224 13.80 11.99 -7.66
C GLU A 224 12.73 12.64 -6.75
N PHE A 225 11.48 12.76 -7.19
CA PHE A 225 10.39 13.19 -6.32
C PHE A 225 10.15 12.21 -5.17
N ALA A 226 10.16 10.90 -5.44
CA ALA A 226 10.05 9.88 -4.41
C ALA A 226 11.20 9.98 -3.40
N ARG A 227 12.45 10.12 -3.89
CA ARG A 227 13.66 10.24 -3.07
C ARG A 227 13.66 11.48 -2.18
N ALA A 228 13.22 12.62 -2.72
CA ALA A 228 13.15 13.88 -1.99
C ALA A 228 11.93 13.96 -1.05
N GLY A 229 10.97 13.05 -1.20
CA GLY A 229 9.72 12.99 -0.45
C GLY A 229 9.69 11.88 0.61
N ALA A 230 8.69 11.02 0.56
CA ALA A 230 8.42 10.00 1.58
C ALA A 230 9.59 9.00 1.78
N ILE A 231 10.43 8.76 0.77
CA ILE A 231 11.62 7.92 0.94
C ILE A 231 12.64 8.60 1.85
N ALA A 232 12.87 9.92 1.71
CA ALA A 232 13.76 10.65 2.61
C ALA A 232 13.31 10.58 4.06
N ASP A 233 12.00 10.67 4.31
CA ASP A 233 11.43 10.53 5.65
C ASP A 233 11.70 9.15 6.23
N LEU A 234 11.47 8.09 5.45
CA LEU A 234 11.78 6.71 5.83
C LEU A 234 13.26 6.52 6.16
N MET A 235 14.18 7.04 5.33
CA MET A 235 15.63 6.93 5.57
C MET A 235 16.07 7.66 6.83
N SER A 236 15.32 8.65 7.30
CA SER A 236 15.61 9.40 8.52
C SER A 236 15.14 8.70 9.80
N ARG A 237 14.30 7.67 9.71
CA ARG A 237 13.70 6.95 10.85
C ARG A 237 14.58 5.79 11.30
N GLU A 238 14.59 5.51 12.61
CA GLU A 238 15.34 4.40 13.22
C GLU A 238 14.42 3.36 13.89
N ASP A 239 13.12 3.60 13.96
CA ASP A 239 12.17 2.82 14.75
C ASP A 239 11.85 1.45 14.16
N TYR A 240 11.91 1.27 12.83
CA TYR A 240 11.55 0.03 12.14
C TYR A 240 12.72 -0.95 11.89
N ALA A 241 13.84 -0.79 12.59
CA ALA A 241 15.09 -1.53 12.31
C ALA A 241 14.94 -3.06 12.35
N SER A 242 14.15 -3.60 13.27
CA SER A 242 13.99 -5.06 13.43
C SER A 242 12.93 -5.66 12.52
N CYS A 243 11.80 -5.01 12.35
CA CYS A 243 10.74 -5.46 11.45
C CYS A 243 11.07 -5.16 9.99
N GLY A 244 11.63 -3.99 9.73
CA GLY A 244 12.01 -3.55 8.40
C GLY A 244 10.91 -2.78 7.68
N LEU A 245 11.10 -2.66 6.38
CA LEU A 245 10.22 -1.98 5.44
C LEU A 245 9.59 -3.00 4.49
N LEU A 246 8.26 -2.97 4.36
CA LEU A 246 7.51 -3.74 3.38
C LEU A 246 6.96 -2.82 2.29
N LEU A 247 7.35 -3.07 1.03
CA LEU A 247 6.81 -2.42 -0.15
C LEU A 247 5.64 -3.25 -0.68
N LEU A 248 4.46 -2.63 -0.81
CA LEU A 248 3.22 -3.34 -1.17
C LEU A 248 2.97 -3.47 -2.68
N GLY A 249 3.96 -3.22 -3.51
CA GLY A 249 3.83 -3.30 -4.97
C GLY A 249 3.68 -1.95 -5.64
N ASP A 250 3.56 -1.99 -6.97
CA ASP A 250 3.72 -0.86 -7.86
C ASP A 250 4.99 -0.09 -7.50
N ASN A 251 6.08 -0.88 -7.44
CA ASN A 251 7.40 -0.40 -7.06
C ASN A 251 7.90 0.63 -8.09
N VAL A 252 7.63 0.37 -9.38
CA VAL A 252 7.87 1.29 -10.50
C VAL A 252 6.61 1.39 -11.38
N GLY A 253 6.57 2.36 -12.31
CA GLY A 253 5.46 2.56 -13.21
C GLY A 253 5.74 1.97 -14.61
N ASP A 254 5.46 0.68 -14.86
CA ASP A 254 5.58 -0.04 -16.14
C ASP A 254 7.01 -0.20 -16.71
N ASP A 255 7.97 0.63 -16.33
CA ASP A 255 9.35 0.51 -16.81
C ASP A 255 10.25 -0.20 -15.79
N LEU A 256 10.29 -1.53 -15.85
CA LEU A 256 11.08 -2.36 -14.93
C LEU A 256 12.60 -2.12 -15.04
N ALA A 257 13.06 -1.33 -16.03
CA ALA A 257 14.44 -0.87 -16.06
C ALA A 257 14.78 0.10 -14.91
N LEU A 258 13.76 0.66 -14.25
CA LEU A 258 13.91 1.50 -13.05
C LEU A 258 14.10 0.70 -11.74
N ASN A 259 13.90 -0.62 -11.73
CA ASN A 259 14.06 -1.45 -10.52
C ASN A 259 15.42 -1.26 -9.82
N PRO A 260 16.58 -1.18 -10.51
CA PRO A 260 17.85 -0.90 -9.86
C PRO A 260 17.89 0.46 -9.15
N GLU A 261 17.24 1.49 -9.72
CA GLU A 261 17.18 2.84 -9.15
C GLU A 261 16.24 2.90 -7.94
N LEU A 262 15.09 2.21 -8.01
CA LEU A 262 14.20 2.03 -6.88
C LEU A 262 14.94 1.36 -5.72
N ARG A 263 15.60 0.23 -5.97
CA ARG A 263 16.37 -0.50 -4.95
C ARG A 263 17.46 0.38 -4.33
N ALA A 264 18.14 1.18 -5.15
CA ALA A 264 19.14 2.14 -4.68
C ALA A 264 18.52 3.23 -3.80
N SER A 265 17.27 3.61 -4.05
CA SER A 265 16.55 4.61 -3.26
C SER A 265 16.24 4.12 -1.83
N TYR A 266 16.06 2.82 -1.65
CA TYR A 266 15.79 2.19 -0.36
C TYR A 266 17.04 1.56 0.29
N ALA A 267 18.24 1.70 -0.31
CA ALA A 267 19.46 1.04 0.15
C ALA A 267 19.93 1.50 1.55
N GLU A 268 19.52 2.68 2.01
CA GLU A 268 19.84 3.23 3.32
C GLU A 268 18.72 3.00 4.35
N ALA A 269 17.72 2.18 4.02
CA ALA A 269 16.64 1.85 4.96
C ALA A 269 17.21 1.25 6.24
N ASN A 270 16.67 1.70 7.37
CA ASN A 270 17.08 1.22 8.68
C ASN A 270 16.32 -0.08 9.05
N GLY A 271 16.63 -1.14 8.34
CA GLY A 271 16.02 -2.46 8.47
C GLY A 271 15.98 -3.18 7.12
N PRO A 272 15.67 -4.49 7.11
CA PRO A 272 15.55 -5.25 5.88
C PRO A 272 14.37 -4.75 5.05
N VAL A 273 14.59 -4.58 3.73
CA VAL A 273 13.51 -4.24 2.80
C VAL A 273 12.96 -5.52 2.17
N ARG A 274 11.65 -5.65 2.16
CA ARG A 274 10.91 -6.69 1.45
C ARG A 274 9.93 -6.03 0.50
N ALA A 275 9.66 -6.65 -0.64
CA ALA A 275 8.74 -6.12 -1.63
C ALA A 275 7.70 -7.17 -2.04
N LEU A 276 6.54 -6.70 -2.47
CA LEU A 276 5.54 -7.45 -3.21
C LEU A 276 5.41 -6.87 -4.61
N PRO A 277 5.01 -7.64 -5.62
CA PRO A 277 4.70 -7.10 -6.93
C PRO A 277 3.29 -6.52 -6.98
N GLY A 278 3.14 -5.38 -7.68
CA GLY A 278 1.87 -4.82 -8.10
C GLY A 278 1.57 -5.06 -9.58
N ASN A 279 0.53 -4.41 -10.09
CA ASN A 279 0.17 -4.54 -11.49
C ASN A 279 1.10 -3.79 -12.45
N HIS A 280 1.87 -2.82 -11.96
CA HIS A 280 2.90 -2.12 -12.75
C HIS A 280 4.28 -2.81 -12.71
N ASP A 281 4.48 -3.82 -11.85
CA ASP A 281 5.72 -4.59 -11.74
C ASP A 281 5.77 -5.82 -12.66
N MET A 282 4.89 -5.88 -13.67
CA MET A 282 4.75 -7.05 -14.54
C MET A 282 5.47 -6.88 -15.88
N ASP A 283 5.96 -8.00 -16.40
CA ASP A 283 6.41 -8.12 -17.80
C ASP A 283 5.19 -8.15 -18.74
N PHE A 284 4.74 -7.00 -19.23
CA PHE A 284 3.54 -6.88 -20.05
C PHE A 284 3.64 -7.52 -21.44
N ASP A 285 4.83 -7.91 -21.86
CA ASP A 285 5.07 -8.69 -23.07
C ASP A 285 5.09 -10.21 -22.82
N ALA A 286 4.91 -10.66 -21.57
CA ALA A 286 4.75 -12.07 -21.24
C ALA A 286 3.48 -12.65 -21.89
N GLU A 287 3.59 -13.82 -22.54
CA GLU A 287 2.44 -14.47 -23.20
C GLU A 287 1.40 -14.99 -22.20
N THR A 288 1.81 -15.24 -20.96
CA THR A 288 0.95 -15.83 -19.91
C THR A 288 1.28 -15.25 -18.53
N ALA A 289 0.38 -15.41 -17.57
CA ALA A 289 0.59 -15.06 -16.17
C ALA A 289 1.84 -15.74 -15.56
N ALA A 290 2.22 -16.92 -16.01
CA ALA A 290 3.32 -17.67 -15.42
C ALA A 290 4.66 -16.91 -15.46
N ASN A 291 4.87 -16.12 -16.51
CA ASN A 291 6.11 -15.36 -16.72
C ASN A 291 5.95 -13.86 -16.47
N SER A 292 4.76 -13.39 -16.06
CA SER A 292 4.51 -11.96 -15.90
C SER A 292 5.30 -11.30 -14.75
N ALA A 293 5.83 -12.08 -13.83
CA ALA A 293 6.64 -11.59 -12.71
C ALA A 293 8.09 -12.08 -12.76
N ASP A 294 8.62 -12.47 -13.92
CA ASP A 294 9.96 -13.05 -14.00
C ASP A 294 11.05 -11.98 -13.81
N THR A 295 10.87 -10.77 -14.35
CA THR A 295 11.77 -9.64 -14.08
C THR A 295 11.70 -9.24 -12.60
N TYR A 296 10.50 -9.24 -11.99
CA TYR A 296 10.35 -9.01 -10.56
C TYR A 296 11.12 -10.07 -9.74
N ARG A 297 10.97 -11.38 -10.07
CA ARG A 297 11.70 -12.48 -9.39
C ARG A 297 13.20 -12.33 -9.47
N ARG A 298 13.73 -11.84 -10.60
CA ARG A 298 15.15 -11.54 -10.75
C ARG A 298 15.61 -10.45 -9.80
N ASP A 299 14.83 -9.39 -9.66
CA ASP A 299 15.24 -8.16 -8.98
C ASP A 299 14.90 -8.18 -7.47
N PHE A 300 13.80 -8.83 -7.08
CA PHE A 300 13.27 -8.80 -5.71
C PHE A 300 13.12 -10.18 -5.06
N GLY A 301 13.15 -11.26 -5.82
CA GLY A 301 12.99 -12.64 -5.32
C GLY A 301 11.55 -13.14 -5.36
N ALA A 302 11.14 -13.90 -4.35
CA ALA A 302 9.81 -14.52 -4.32
C ALA A 302 8.68 -13.49 -4.39
N PRO A 303 7.66 -13.66 -5.28
CA PRO A 303 6.56 -12.71 -5.41
C PRO A 303 5.50 -12.84 -4.29
N TYR A 304 5.54 -13.91 -3.50
CA TYR A 304 4.77 -14.13 -2.28
C TYR A 304 5.58 -14.99 -1.31
N TYR A 305 5.41 -14.76 -0.03
CA TYR A 305 6.24 -15.35 1.03
C TYR A 305 5.68 -15.04 2.42
N SER A 306 6.29 -15.64 3.47
CA SER A 306 6.00 -15.30 4.87
C SER A 306 7.28 -15.06 5.67
N TYR A 307 7.15 -14.38 6.81
CA TYR A 307 8.20 -14.17 7.81
C TYR A 307 7.62 -13.79 9.16
N ASP A 308 8.36 -14.06 10.23
CA ASP A 308 7.96 -13.71 11.58
C ASP A 308 8.85 -12.62 12.16
N VAL A 309 8.23 -11.67 12.87
CA VAL A 309 8.94 -10.67 13.69
C VAL A 309 8.13 -10.45 14.96
N GLY A 310 8.79 -10.46 16.12
CA GLY A 310 8.13 -10.43 17.41
C GLY A 310 7.20 -11.64 17.58
N GLN A 311 5.93 -11.37 17.80
CA GLN A 311 4.90 -12.39 17.91
C GLN A 311 3.96 -12.41 16.68
N THR A 312 4.33 -11.73 15.62
CA THR A 312 3.49 -11.52 14.44
C THR A 312 4.01 -12.33 13.25
N HIS A 313 3.11 -13.01 12.56
CA HIS A 313 3.36 -13.69 11.30
C HIS A 313 2.90 -12.81 10.14
N PHE A 314 3.83 -12.46 9.26
CA PHE A 314 3.58 -11.67 8.05
C PHE A 314 3.49 -12.58 6.85
N VAL A 315 2.47 -12.37 6.04
CA VAL A 315 2.24 -13.04 4.76
C VAL A 315 2.15 -12.00 3.68
N GLY A 316 3.00 -12.07 2.66
CA GLY A 316 2.88 -11.31 1.44
C GLY A 316 2.24 -12.15 0.35
N LEU A 317 1.23 -11.63 -0.35
CA LEU A 317 0.55 -12.29 -1.47
C LEU A 317 0.73 -11.47 -2.75
N PHE A 318 0.77 -12.16 -3.89
CA PHE A 318 0.69 -11.57 -5.21
C PHE A 318 -0.72 -11.78 -5.77
N ASN A 319 -1.59 -10.79 -5.62
CA ASN A 319 -2.99 -10.88 -5.98
C ASN A 319 -3.35 -10.21 -7.31
N ILE A 320 -2.40 -10.18 -8.24
CA ILE A 320 -2.60 -9.69 -9.61
C ILE A 320 -2.35 -10.84 -10.59
N ILE A 321 -3.37 -11.25 -11.32
CA ILE A 321 -3.26 -12.29 -12.36
C ILE A 321 -3.29 -11.65 -13.73
N TYR A 322 -2.14 -11.63 -14.39
CA TYR A 322 -2.00 -11.08 -15.74
C TYR A 322 -2.68 -11.96 -16.78
N LYS A 323 -3.36 -11.36 -17.76
CA LYS A 323 -4.08 -12.08 -18.82
C LYS A 323 -3.21 -12.43 -20.03
N GLY A 324 -1.93 -12.08 -19.99
CA GLY A 324 -0.99 -12.24 -21.09
C GLY A 324 -1.04 -11.11 -22.12
N ALA A 325 0.03 -10.93 -22.86
CA ALA A 325 0.11 -9.94 -23.92
C ALA A 325 -0.94 -10.17 -25.02
N THR A 326 -1.46 -9.08 -25.59
CA THR A 326 -2.39 -9.15 -26.73
C THR A 326 -1.64 -9.58 -28.00
N ALA A 327 -2.37 -10.08 -29.02
CA ALA A 327 -1.78 -10.57 -30.26
C ALA A 327 -0.95 -9.53 -31.04
N ASP A 328 -1.15 -8.26 -30.76
CA ASP A 328 -0.38 -7.13 -31.31
C ASP A 328 0.74 -6.66 -30.36
N GLY A 329 0.97 -7.40 -29.26
CA GLY A 329 2.04 -7.13 -28.29
C GLY A 329 1.71 -6.07 -27.24
N GLY A 330 0.45 -5.68 -27.10
CA GLY A 330 -0.01 -4.77 -26.07
C GLY A 330 -0.31 -5.47 -24.74
N ASN A 331 -0.50 -4.71 -23.67
CA ASN A 331 -0.93 -5.18 -22.36
C ASN A 331 -2.34 -5.80 -22.45
N GLY A 332 -2.49 -7.07 -22.03
CA GLY A 332 -3.76 -7.80 -22.02
C GLY A 332 -4.64 -7.55 -20.81
N GLY A 333 -4.18 -6.71 -19.87
CA GLY A 333 -4.84 -6.45 -18.60
C GLY A 333 -4.67 -7.56 -17.57
N TYR A 334 -5.25 -7.36 -16.42
CA TYR A 334 -5.14 -8.29 -15.27
C TYR A 334 -6.50 -8.49 -14.59
N THR A 335 -6.51 -9.36 -13.60
CA THR A 335 -7.60 -9.55 -12.64
C THR A 335 -6.98 -9.45 -11.24
N GLU A 336 -7.67 -8.78 -10.33
CA GLU A 336 -7.32 -8.76 -8.90
C GLU A 336 -7.84 -10.06 -8.28
N GLU A 337 -6.95 -11.04 -8.15
CA GLU A 337 -7.28 -12.41 -7.74
C GLU A 337 -6.05 -13.08 -7.13
N ILE A 338 -6.22 -13.88 -6.09
CA ILE A 338 -5.16 -14.72 -5.51
C ILE A 338 -5.21 -16.08 -6.22
N SER A 339 -4.08 -16.56 -6.74
CA SER A 339 -4.09 -17.86 -7.44
C SER A 339 -4.41 -19.03 -6.50
N ASP A 340 -4.98 -20.11 -7.06
CA ASP A 340 -5.30 -21.33 -6.32
C ASP A 340 -4.05 -21.91 -5.62
N GLU A 341 -2.87 -21.84 -6.27
CA GLU A 341 -1.60 -22.28 -5.70
C GLU A 341 -1.21 -21.45 -4.48
N GLN A 342 -1.39 -20.13 -4.50
CA GLN A 342 -1.12 -19.27 -3.34
C GLN A 342 -2.09 -19.53 -2.20
N LEU A 343 -3.38 -19.77 -2.49
CA LEU A 343 -4.35 -20.14 -1.44
C LEU A 343 -4.04 -21.51 -0.83
N GLU A 344 -3.54 -22.48 -1.63
CA GLU A 344 -3.07 -23.78 -1.12
C GLU A 344 -1.81 -23.59 -0.26
N TRP A 345 -0.83 -22.80 -0.75
CA TRP A 345 0.36 -22.46 0.02
C TRP A 345 0.01 -21.78 1.35
N LEU A 346 -0.88 -20.78 1.34
CA LEU A 346 -1.28 -20.06 2.54
C LEU A 346 -1.89 -21.00 3.60
N ARG A 347 -2.72 -21.96 3.18
CA ARG A 347 -3.26 -22.99 4.11
C ARG A 347 -2.16 -23.85 4.69
N ASN A 348 -1.15 -24.21 3.89
CA ASN A 348 -0.01 -25.03 4.34
C ASN A 348 0.92 -24.25 5.26
N ASP A 349 1.16 -22.97 4.98
CA ASP A 349 1.97 -22.08 5.78
C ASP A 349 1.32 -21.83 7.15
N LEU A 350 0.07 -21.37 7.15
CA LEU A 350 -0.69 -21.10 8.37
C LEU A 350 -1.00 -22.36 9.20
N ALA A 351 -0.92 -23.55 8.63
CA ALA A 351 -1.06 -24.79 9.40
C ALA A 351 0.07 -24.99 10.42
N THR A 352 1.19 -24.28 10.26
CA THR A 352 2.35 -24.31 11.18
C THR A 352 2.29 -23.19 12.22
N VAL A 353 1.32 -22.28 12.15
CA VAL A 353 1.17 -21.07 12.97
C VAL A 353 0.06 -21.28 14.01
N ASP A 354 0.31 -20.86 15.26
CA ASP A 354 -0.70 -20.91 16.31
C ASP A 354 -1.88 -19.99 15.99
N LYS A 355 -3.11 -20.42 16.29
CA LYS A 355 -4.33 -19.68 15.93
C LYS A 355 -4.47 -18.31 16.61
N ASP A 356 -3.85 -18.11 17.75
CA ASP A 356 -3.87 -16.83 18.48
C ASP A 356 -2.76 -15.87 18.01
N THR A 357 -1.88 -16.29 17.10
CA THR A 357 -0.83 -15.45 16.50
C THR A 357 -1.45 -14.31 15.70
N PRO A 358 -1.01 -13.06 15.88
CA PRO A 358 -1.37 -11.97 14.96
C PRO A 358 -0.88 -12.27 13.55
N ILE A 359 -1.76 -12.18 12.56
CA ILE A 359 -1.44 -12.40 11.16
C ILE A 359 -1.60 -11.10 10.38
N VAL A 360 -0.56 -10.65 9.72
CA VAL A 360 -0.63 -9.57 8.73
C VAL A 360 -0.62 -10.17 7.33
N VAL A 361 -1.71 -10.05 6.60
CA VAL A 361 -1.76 -10.45 5.19
C VAL A 361 -1.64 -9.21 4.33
N ALA A 362 -0.51 -9.06 3.67
CA ALA A 362 -0.19 -7.97 2.78
C ALA A 362 -0.38 -8.40 1.32
N ALA A 363 -1.03 -7.58 0.52
CA ALA A 363 -1.17 -7.77 -0.93
C ALA A 363 -1.16 -6.41 -1.62
N HIS A 364 -0.87 -6.36 -2.92
CA HIS A 364 -0.89 -5.07 -3.62
C HIS A 364 -2.31 -4.51 -3.72
N ALA A 365 -3.23 -5.20 -4.39
CA ALA A 365 -4.62 -4.78 -4.43
C ALA A 365 -5.29 -5.05 -3.06
N PRO A 366 -6.06 -4.08 -2.50
CA PRO A 366 -6.78 -4.31 -1.26
C PRO A 366 -7.80 -5.42 -1.45
N ILE A 367 -7.99 -6.25 -0.42
CA ILE A 367 -8.96 -7.36 -0.51
C ILE A 367 -10.38 -6.82 -0.68
N VAL A 368 -10.69 -5.74 0.00
CA VAL A 368 -11.88 -4.90 -0.24
C VAL A 368 -11.47 -3.43 -0.22
N SER A 369 -12.20 -2.57 -0.96
CA SER A 369 -12.04 -1.12 -0.95
C SER A 369 -13.34 -0.43 -0.56
N TYR A 370 -13.26 0.78 0.02
CA TYR A 370 -14.44 1.56 0.37
C TYR A 370 -15.29 1.91 -0.85
N THR A 371 -14.70 1.97 -2.04
CA THR A 371 -15.42 2.22 -3.31
C THR A 371 -16.27 1.04 -3.76
N GLY A 372 -16.13 -0.12 -3.12
CA GLY A 372 -16.83 -1.35 -3.44
C GLY A 372 -16.05 -2.31 -4.33
N ALA A 373 -14.80 -1.99 -4.70
CA ALA A 373 -13.93 -2.97 -5.34
C ALA A 373 -13.61 -4.11 -4.36
N VAL A 374 -13.51 -5.33 -4.87
CA VAL A 374 -13.24 -6.55 -4.10
C VAL A 374 -12.38 -7.47 -4.95
N THR A 375 -11.30 -8.01 -4.38
CA THR A 375 -10.52 -9.09 -4.99
C THR A 375 -11.42 -10.26 -5.33
N ASP A 376 -11.37 -10.81 -6.56
CA ASP A 376 -12.40 -11.72 -7.11
C ASP A 376 -12.70 -12.94 -6.22
N ASN A 377 -11.69 -13.50 -5.54
CA ASN A 377 -11.84 -14.64 -4.62
C ASN A 377 -11.59 -14.28 -3.15
N ALA A 378 -11.85 -13.03 -2.76
CA ALA A 378 -11.67 -12.53 -1.40
C ALA A 378 -12.38 -13.40 -0.35
N ALA A 379 -13.56 -13.93 -0.65
CA ALA A 379 -14.31 -14.80 0.28
C ALA A 379 -13.51 -16.05 0.68
N GLU A 380 -12.70 -16.62 -0.22
CA GLU A 380 -11.86 -17.78 0.08
C GLU A 380 -10.72 -17.43 1.04
N LEU A 381 -10.11 -16.25 0.89
CA LEU A 381 -9.14 -15.73 1.84
C LEU A 381 -9.78 -15.50 3.22
N TYR A 382 -10.97 -14.89 3.25
CA TYR A 382 -11.71 -14.68 4.50
C TYR A 382 -12.06 -15.99 5.21
N ASP A 383 -12.41 -17.04 4.46
CA ASP A 383 -12.65 -18.39 5.02
C ASP A 383 -11.38 -18.99 5.65
N ILE A 384 -10.21 -18.74 5.07
CA ILE A 384 -8.93 -19.17 5.66
C ILE A 384 -8.65 -18.38 6.95
N LEU A 385 -8.78 -17.05 6.90
CA LEU A 385 -8.48 -16.16 8.02
C LEU A 385 -9.50 -16.24 9.16
N ALA A 386 -10.69 -16.79 8.92
CA ALA A 386 -11.71 -16.99 9.97
C ALA A 386 -11.23 -17.83 11.17
N GLU A 387 -10.16 -18.60 10.99
CA GLU A 387 -9.53 -19.38 12.07
C GLU A 387 -8.50 -18.57 12.88
N TYR A 388 -8.17 -17.33 12.47
CA TYR A 388 -7.14 -16.47 13.04
C TYR A 388 -7.76 -15.12 13.48
N PRO A 389 -8.25 -15.03 14.73
CA PRO A 389 -9.01 -13.87 15.18
C PRO A 389 -8.23 -12.56 15.25
N ASN A 390 -6.90 -12.64 15.22
CA ASN A 390 -6.00 -11.48 15.26
C ASN A 390 -5.42 -11.15 13.87
N ALA A 391 -6.12 -11.51 12.79
CA ALA A 391 -5.71 -11.19 11.43
C ALA A 391 -5.99 -9.72 11.09
N VAL A 392 -5.17 -9.15 10.21
CA VAL A 392 -5.39 -7.88 9.52
C VAL A 392 -4.93 -8.04 8.08
N THR A 393 -5.67 -7.43 7.14
CA THR A 393 -5.22 -7.31 5.76
C THR A 393 -4.71 -5.89 5.48
N VAL A 394 -3.65 -5.76 4.67
CA VAL A 394 -3.11 -4.46 4.24
C VAL A 394 -2.87 -4.46 2.74
N GLY A 395 -3.25 -3.38 2.07
CA GLY A 395 -3.11 -3.20 0.63
C GLY A 395 -2.69 -1.79 0.22
N GLY A 396 -2.44 -1.59 -1.07
CA GLY A 396 -2.15 -0.33 -1.74
C GLY A 396 -3.02 -0.13 -2.97
N HIS A 397 -2.42 0.09 -4.16
CA HIS A 397 -3.05 0.06 -5.49
C HIS A 397 -4.06 1.20 -5.77
N THR A 398 -4.97 1.46 -4.86
CA THR A 398 -6.05 2.44 -5.06
C THR A 398 -5.58 3.89 -4.89
N HIS A 399 -4.37 4.11 -4.41
CA HIS A 399 -3.84 5.42 -4.01
C HIS A 399 -4.82 6.14 -3.07
N THR A 400 -5.37 5.39 -2.11
CA THR A 400 -6.27 5.87 -1.06
C THR A 400 -5.78 5.45 0.31
N LEU A 401 -6.18 6.16 1.35
CA LEU A 401 -5.93 5.81 2.75
C LEU A 401 -7.24 5.34 3.38
N GLU A 402 -7.34 4.05 3.70
CA GLU A 402 -8.58 3.48 4.22
C GLU A 402 -8.32 2.69 5.51
N ASN A 403 -9.11 2.96 6.54
CA ASN A 403 -9.05 2.24 7.82
C ASN A 403 -10.41 1.57 8.08
N HIS A 404 -10.55 0.34 7.62
CA HIS A 404 -11.74 -0.48 7.85
C HIS A 404 -11.55 -1.34 9.10
N ILE A 405 -12.59 -1.46 9.90
CA ILE A 405 -12.55 -2.26 11.12
C ILE A 405 -13.47 -3.50 11.01
N ALA A 406 -13.18 -4.51 11.80
CA ALA A 406 -14.06 -5.66 11.94
C ALA A 406 -15.49 -5.20 12.27
N GLY A 407 -16.48 -5.72 11.54
CA GLY A 407 -17.88 -5.29 11.65
C GLY A 407 -18.33 -4.29 10.57
N ASP A 408 -17.42 -3.66 9.84
CA ASP A 408 -17.77 -2.78 8.73
C ASP A 408 -18.48 -3.53 7.60
N LYS A 409 -19.37 -2.83 6.89
CA LYS A 409 -20.24 -3.40 5.85
C LYS A 409 -20.36 -2.50 4.66
N ARG A 410 -20.39 -3.12 3.46
CA ARG A 410 -20.75 -2.47 2.20
C ARG A 410 -21.67 -3.39 1.40
N ALA A 411 -22.57 -2.82 0.62
CA ALA A 411 -23.47 -3.61 -0.23
C ALA A 411 -22.67 -4.39 -1.29
N GLU A 412 -21.68 -3.76 -1.86
CA GLU A 412 -20.78 -4.33 -2.88
C GLU A 412 -19.97 -5.50 -2.32
N TRP A 413 -19.43 -5.38 -1.10
CA TRP A 413 -18.72 -6.46 -0.42
C TRP A 413 -19.63 -7.67 -0.15
N ALA A 414 -20.90 -7.39 0.25
CA ALA A 414 -21.88 -8.45 0.47
C ALA A 414 -22.24 -9.20 -0.82
N GLU A 415 -22.29 -8.52 -1.97
CA GLU A 415 -22.50 -9.14 -3.29
C GLU A 415 -21.33 -10.06 -3.68
N ALA A 416 -20.12 -9.74 -3.25
CA ALA A 416 -18.91 -10.56 -3.42
C ALA A 416 -18.74 -11.67 -2.37
N GLY A 417 -19.70 -11.81 -1.44
CA GLY A 417 -19.67 -12.87 -0.42
C GLY A 417 -19.10 -12.45 0.94
N ILE A 418 -18.77 -11.16 1.13
CA ILE A 418 -18.28 -10.58 2.38
C ILE A 418 -19.35 -9.64 2.95
N PRO A 419 -20.37 -10.15 3.66
CA PRO A 419 -21.46 -9.32 4.20
C PRO A 419 -21.02 -8.39 5.33
N GLU A 420 -19.89 -8.70 5.97
CA GLU A 420 -19.31 -7.99 7.10
C GLU A 420 -17.83 -8.35 7.20
N LEU A 421 -16.95 -7.39 7.48
CA LEU A 421 -15.54 -7.67 7.71
C LEU A 421 -15.37 -8.47 9.00
N THR A 422 -14.62 -9.57 8.95
CA THR A 422 -14.31 -10.41 10.11
C THR A 422 -13.03 -9.97 10.82
N HIS A 423 -12.21 -9.16 10.17
CA HIS A 423 -10.97 -8.59 10.67
C HIS A 423 -10.76 -7.20 10.07
N ASP A 424 -9.80 -6.47 10.61
CA ASP A 424 -9.47 -5.14 10.12
C ASP A 424 -8.81 -5.19 8.75
N GLN A 425 -9.00 -4.17 7.95
CA GLN A 425 -8.27 -3.94 6.72
C GLN A 425 -7.81 -2.49 6.62
N VAL A 426 -6.56 -2.30 6.20
CA VAL A 426 -5.96 -0.99 5.97
C VAL A 426 -5.52 -0.87 4.51
N VAL A 427 -5.77 0.27 3.87
CA VAL A 427 -5.13 0.65 2.62
C VAL A 427 -4.10 1.74 2.94
N ALA A 428 -2.85 1.52 2.54
CA ALA A 428 -1.68 2.20 3.10
C ALA A 428 -1.41 3.60 2.51
N GLY A 429 -2.33 4.16 1.73
CA GLY A 429 -2.04 5.37 0.97
C GLY A 429 -1.08 5.09 -0.19
N ALA A 430 -0.35 6.10 -0.64
CA ALA A 430 0.65 5.95 -1.68
C ALA A 430 1.84 6.90 -1.45
N VAL A 431 3.07 6.41 -1.68
CA VAL A 431 4.29 7.22 -1.68
C VAL A 431 4.22 8.27 -2.78
N SER A 432 3.70 7.91 -3.96
CA SER A 432 3.48 8.80 -5.09
C SER A 432 2.28 9.74 -4.94
N GLY A 433 1.39 9.46 -3.96
CA GLY A 433 0.09 10.12 -3.88
C GLY A 433 -0.72 9.92 -5.17
N SER A 434 -1.19 11.01 -5.79
CA SER A 434 -1.84 10.99 -7.12
C SER A 434 -0.79 11.06 -8.23
N TRP A 435 0.08 10.03 -8.36
CA TRP A 435 1.09 9.87 -9.43
C TRP A 435 1.97 11.12 -9.61
N TYR A 436 2.54 11.64 -8.52
CA TYR A 436 3.39 12.85 -8.52
C TYR A 436 2.77 14.04 -9.27
N SER A 437 1.44 14.17 -9.27
CA SER A 437 0.72 15.24 -9.94
C SER A 437 0.60 16.49 -9.08
N GLY A 438 0.28 17.61 -9.70
CA GLY A 438 0.03 18.87 -9.02
C GLY A 438 1.18 19.85 -9.11
N GLU A 439 1.03 20.98 -8.41
CA GLU A 439 2.07 22.00 -8.29
C GLU A 439 3.18 21.53 -7.34
N LEU A 440 4.39 22.05 -7.54
CA LEU A 440 5.52 21.76 -6.66
C LEU A 440 5.36 22.52 -5.34
N ASN A 441 5.62 21.83 -4.24
CA ASN A 441 5.74 22.44 -2.91
C ASN A 441 7.08 23.20 -2.76
N ALA A 442 7.37 23.70 -1.56
CA ALA A 442 8.59 24.47 -1.28
C ALA A 442 9.88 23.63 -1.44
N ASP A 443 9.80 22.32 -1.35
CA ASP A 443 10.92 21.38 -1.46
C ASP A 443 11.12 20.90 -2.90
N GLY A 444 10.29 21.37 -3.84
CA GLY A 444 10.35 21.02 -5.25
C GLY A 444 9.74 19.67 -5.58
N VAL A 445 8.87 19.13 -4.71
CA VAL A 445 8.14 17.88 -4.90
C VAL A 445 6.65 18.20 -5.12
N PRO A 446 5.93 17.54 -6.04
CA PRO A 446 4.51 17.77 -6.27
C PRO A 446 3.68 17.52 -5.00
N TYR A 447 2.62 18.31 -4.77
CA TYR A 447 1.68 18.08 -3.67
C TYR A 447 1.06 16.70 -3.73
N SER A 448 0.60 16.30 -4.88
CA SER A 448 0.16 14.94 -5.20
C SER A 448 -0.84 14.33 -4.20
N TYR A 449 -1.83 15.13 -3.75
CA TYR A 449 -2.87 14.62 -2.86
C TYR A 449 -3.56 13.40 -3.47
N THR A 450 -3.83 12.37 -2.65
CA THR A 450 -4.60 11.21 -3.08
C THR A 450 -6.04 11.58 -3.42
N SER A 451 -6.72 10.74 -4.19
CA SER A 451 -8.07 11.06 -4.64
C SER A 451 -9.12 11.10 -3.52
N ASP A 452 -8.86 10.48 -2.39
CA ASP A 452 -9.71 10.45 -1.19
C ASP A 452 -9.34 11.51 -0.15
N ALA A 453 -8.41 12.40 -0.48
CA ALA A 453 -7.97 13.52 0.35
C ALA A 453 -6.98 13.16 1.47
N ALA A 454 -6.13 12.17 1.27
CA ALA A 454 -4.92 12.03 2.05
C ALA A 454 -3.74 12.71 1.35
N GLU A 455 -2.70 13.02 2.11
CA GLU A 455 -1.41 13.46 1.59
C GLU A 455 -0.50 12.23 1.34
N PRO A 456 0.48 12.29 0.42
CA PRO A 456 1.46 11.23 0.26
C PRO A 456 2.17 10.89 1.57
N GLY A 457 2.42 9.61 1.84
CA GLY A 457 3.03 9.23 3.11
C GLY A 457 3.29 7.73 3.25
N VAL A 458 3.48 7.29 4.48
CA VAL A 458 3.85 5.92 4.84
C VAL A 458 3.05 5.44 6.03
N LEU A 459 2.51 4.23 5.95
CA LEU A 459 1.86 3.54 7.05
C LEU A 459 2.90 2.89 7.97
N THR A 460 2.63 2.86 9.26
CA THR A 460 3.44 2.10 10.23
C THR A 460 2.51 1.27 11.11
N PHE A 461 2.82 -0.01 11.24
CA PHE A 461 2.22 -0.88 12.25
C PHE A 461 3.13 -0.96 13.48
N GLU A 462 2.55 -0.71 14.65
CA GLU A 462 3.20 -0.91 15.94
C GLU A 462 2.62 -2.15 16.61
N PHE A 463 3.49 -3.00 17.13
CA PHE A 463 3.09 -4.19 17.90
C PHE A 463 3.65 -4.14 19.31
N ASP A 464 2.85 -4.52 20.30
CA ASP A 464 3.28 -4.87 21.65
C ASP A 464 2.72 -6.25 22.02
N GLY A 465 3.51 -7.27 21.72
CA GLY A 465 3.06 -8.65 21.79
C GLY A 465 2.02 -8.95 20.72
N THR A 466 0.78 -9.20 21.11
CA THR A 466 -0.35 -9.46 20.21
C THR A 466 -1.21 -8.22 19.93
N GLU A 467 -0.98 -7.14 20.65
CA GLU A 467 -1.70 -5.88 20.43
C GLU A 467 -1.08 -5.14 19.24
N ARG A 468 -1.91 -4.60 18.37
CA ARG A 468 -1.52 -3.81 17.20
C ARG A 468 -2.15 -2.43 17.25
N THR A 469 -1.36 -1.42 16.91
CA THR A 469 -1.84 -0.09 16.52
C THR A 469 -1.22 0.30 15.18
N GLU A 470 -1.75 1.30 14.53
CA GLU A 470 -1.15 1.87 13.32
C GLU A 470 -1.25 3.39 13.34
N TYR A 471 -0.37 4.00 12.57
CA TYR A 471 -0.43 5.42 12.24
C TYR A 471 0.09 5.68 10.83
N TYR A 472 -0.37 6.77 10.25
CA TYR A 472 0.08 7.26 8.96
C TYR A 472 0.99 8.48 9.17
N THR A 473 2.15 8.49 8.53
CA THR A 473 3.05 9.65 8.54
C THR A 473 2.99 10.35 7.19
N VAL A 474 2.51 11.57 7.19
CA VAL A 474 2.48 12.42 6.01
C VAL A 474 3.90 12.86 5.64
N ARG A 475 4.18 12.87 4.36
CA ARG A 475 5.47 13.28 3.80
C ARG A 475 5.90 14.66 4.28
N GLY A 476 7.10 14.75 4.88
CA GLY A 476 7.69 15.99 5.37
C GLY A 476 7.04 16.59 6.62
N GLU A 477 6.09 15.86 7.22
CA GLU A 477 5.33 16.34 8.37
C GLU A 477 5.56 15.46 9.61
N PRO A 478 5.34 15.99 10.81
CA PRO A 478 5.41 15.19 12.02
C PRO A 478 4.24 14.21 12.11
N GLN A 479 4.39 13.14 12.88
CA GLN A 479 3.40 12.06 13.03
C GLN A 479 2.01 12.54 13.50
N ASP A 480 1.93 13.65 14.22
CA ASP A 480 0.68 14.23 14.71
C ASP A 480 -0.08 15.05 13.65
N LYS A 481 0.48 15.25 12.45
CA LYS A 481 -0.22 15.82 11.30
C LYS A 481 -1.19 14.79 10.71
N GLN A 482 -2.44 14.83 11.17
CA GLN A 482 -3.47 13.86 10.79
C GLN A 482 -4.71 14.49 10.15
N PHE A 483 -4.67 15.79 9.80
CA PHE A 483 -5.81 16.49 9.24
C PHE A 483 -5.47 17.30 8.00
N LEU A 484 -6.45 17.36 7.11
CA LEU A 484 -6.56 18.34 6.04
C LEU A 484 -7.94 19.01 6.18
N THR A 485 -7.97 20.31 6.47
CA THR A 485 -9.21 21.03 6.83
C THR A 485 -9.43 22.24 5.94
N GLY A 486 -10.64 22.40 5.41
CA GLY A 486 -11.03 23.55 4.58
C GLY A 486 -12.53 23.82 4.61
N ILE A 487 -12.95 24.83 3.86
CA ILE A 487 -14.36 25.26 3.76
C ILE A 487 -14.97 24.72 2.47
N ASN A 488 -15.98 23.86 2.60
CA ASN A 488 -16.82 23.38 1.52
C ASN A 488 -18.07 24.26 1.42
N SER A 489 -18.13 25.14 0.43
CA SER A 489 -19.21 26.10 0.23
C SER A 489 -19.90 25.94 -1.12
N PRO A 490 -21.12 26.50 -1.33
CA PRO A 490 -21.77 26.50 -2.64
C PRO A 490 -20.92 27.09 -3.75
N THR A 491 -20.21 28.17 -3.49
CA THR A 491 -19.30 28.82 -4.46
C THR A 491 -18.15 27.89 -4.80
N TRP A 492 -17.52 27.25 -3.81
CA TRP A 492 -16.46 26.27 -4.04
C TRP A 492 -16.96 25.08 -4.86
N ARG A 493 -18.14 24.51 -4.55
CA ARG A 493 -18.70 23.38 -5.31
C ARG A 493 -18.98 23.72 -6.77
N THR A 494 -19.48 24.94 -7.04
CA THR A 494 -19.67 25.43 -8.40
C THR A 494 -18.33 25.50 -9.14
N TRP A 495 -17.29 26.03 -8.48
CA TRP A 495 -15.94 26.03 -9.02
C TRP A 495 -15.42 24.63 -9.31
N ALA A 496 -15.65 23.68 -8.40
CA ALA A 496 -15.21 22.30 -8.55
C ALA A 496 -15.88 21.59 -9.76
N GLU A 497 -17.19 21.85 -9.97
CA GLU A 497 -17.90 21.36 -11.16
C GLU A 497 -17.33 21.96 -12.46
N GLU A 498 -17.01 23.24 -12.47
CA GLU A 498 -16.41 23.91 -13.63
C GLU A 498 -14.98 23.42 -13.89
N ALA A 499 -14.19 23.19 -12.84
CA ALA A 499 -12.84 22.68 -12.96
C ALA A 499 -12.81 21.22 -13.46
N GLN A 500 -13.70 20.37 -12.94
CA GLN A 500 -13.85 19.01 -13.43
C GLN A 500 -14.28 19.00 -14.91
N GLN A 501 -15.25 19.82 -15.29
CA GLN A 501 -15.69 19.91 -16.69
C GLN A 501 -14.54 20.38 -17.59
N TRP A 502 -13.73 21.33 -17.15
CA TRP A 502 -12.56 21.79 -17.91
C TRP A 502 -11.52 20.67 -18.10
N GLN A 503 -11.28 19.83 -17.07
CA GLN A 503 -10.43 18.65 -17.20
C GLN A 503 -11.03 17.62 -18.17
N ASP A 504 -12.32 17.33 -18.06
CA ASP A 504 -13.04 16.38 -18.92
C ASP A 504 -13.05 16.83 -20.41
N ASP A 505 -12.97 18.13 -20.65
CA ASP A 505 -12.84 18.74 -21.97
C ASP A 505 -11.36 18.84 -22.46
N ASP A 506 -10.47 17.99 -21.95
CA ASP A 506 -9.03 17.98 -22.26
C ASP A 506 -8.36 19.35 -22.02
N LYS A 507 -8.81 20.06 -20.99
CA LYS A 507 -8.34 21.41 -20.63
C LYS A 507 -8.49 22.44 -21.77
N ALA A 508 -9.53 22.29 -22.57
CA ALA A 508 -9.81 23.18 -23.68
C ALA A 508 -10.24 24.58 -23.19
N GLY A 509 -9.53 25.60 -23.62
CA GLY A 509 -9.81 26.98 -23.23
C GLY A 509 -9.13 27.41 -21.92
N GLU A 510 -9.62 28.50 -21.35
CA GLU A 510 -9.15 29.01 -20.04
C GLU A 510 -9.92 28.27 -18.94
N GLY A 511 -9.20 27.63 -18.03
CA GLY A 511 -9.80 26.98 -16.86
C GLY A 511 -10.37 27.98 -15.85
N PRO A 512 -11.12 27.51 -14.86
CA PRO A 512 -11.58 28.38 -13.79
C PRO A 512 -10.35 28.95 -13.04
N GLY A 513 -10.47 30.20 -12.59
CA GLY A 513 -9.42 30.85 -11.82
C GLY A 513 -9.20 30.15 -10.46
N PRO A 514 -8.12 30.49 -9.75
CA PRO A 514 -7.86 29.91 -8.43
C PRO A 514 -8.97 30.25 -7.43
N ILE A 515 -9.27 29.32 -6.53
CA ILE A 515 -10.21 29.51 -5.43
C ILE A 515 -9.50 29.23 -4.10
N ALA A 516 -9.87 29.98 -3.06
CA ALA A 516 -9.36 29.73 -1.70
C ALA A 516 -10.29 28.79 -0.95
N THR A 517 -9.72 27.91 -0.14
CA THR A 517 -10.44 26.94 0.70
C THR A 517 -10.51 27.36 2.17
N ASP A 518 -9.92 28.49 2.50
CA ASP A 518 -9.95 29.17 3.80
C ASP A 518 -10.77 30.47 3.77
N THR A 519 -11.62 30.64 2.76
CA THR A 519 -12.45 31.84 2.58
C THR A 519 -13.86 31.44 2.16
N VAL A 520 -14.87 32.11 2.72
CA VAL A 520 -16.29 31.90 2.40
C VAL A 520 -17.05 33.21 2.37
N SER A 521 -17.99 33.38 1.42
CA SER A 521 -18.81 34.56 1.34
C SER A 521 -19.94 34.55 2.40
N LEU A 522 -20.38 35.77 2.85
CA LEU A 522 -21.59 35.88 3.70
C LEU A 522 -22.84 35.27 3.03
N GLU A 523 -22.94 35.29 1.70
CA GLU A 523 -24.05 34.68 0.99
C GLU A 523 -24.03 33.16 1.16
N ASP A 524 -22.87 32.53 1.00
CA ASP A 524 -22.68 31.09 1.21
C ASP A 524 -22.93 30.69 2.66
N VAL A 525 -22.45 31.48 3.63
CA VAL A 525 -22.74 31.24 5.08
C VAL A 525 -24.23 31.26 5.35
N ARG A 526 -24.94 32.29 4.84
CA ARG A 526 -26.40 32.44 5.04
C ARG A 526 -27.24 31.41 4.30
N SER A 527 -26.69 30.74 3.29
CA SER A 527 -27.39 29.66 2.57
C SER A 527 -27.70 28.48 3.49
N GLY A 528 -26.88 28.27 4.53
CA GLY A 528 -26.92 27.09 5.39
C GLY A 528 -26.36 25.83 4.73
N GLU A 529 -25.67 25.98 3.59
CA GLU A 529 -25.09 24.89 2.80
C GLU A 529 -23.56 24.98 2.74
N SER A 530 -22.95 25.54 3.79
CA SER A 530 -21.48 25.61 3.93
C SER A 530 -21.03 24.81 5.15
N TRP A 531 -19.94 24.08 4.99
CA TRP A 531 -19.37 23.23 6.03
C TRP A 531 -17.88 23.50 6.22
N ILE A 532 -17.40 23.40 7.46
CA ILE A 532 -16.02 23.06 7.73
C ILE A 532 -15.91 21.58 7.40
N SER A 533 -15.02 21.22 6.48
CA SER A 533 -14.80 19.84 6.05
C SER A 533 -13.37 19.45 6.44
N SER A 534 -13.23 18.33 7.13
CA SER A 534 -11.93 17.87 7.61
C SER A 534 -11.73 16.40 7.27
N SER A 535 -10.68 16.13 6.51
CA SER A 535 -10.14 14.79 6.26
C SER A 535 -9.28 14.41 7.45
N PHE A 536 -9.60 13.30 8.12
CA PHE A 536 -8.87 12.76 9.27
C PHE A 536 -8.18 11.46 8.89
N PHE A 537 -6.85 11.47 8.71
CA PHE A 537 -6.08 10.35 8.16
C PHE A 537 -6.11 9.09 9.03
N ALA A 538 -6.16 9.24 10.36
CA ALA A 538 -6.38 8.13 11.30
C ALA A 538 -7.87 7.74 11.45
N GLY A 539 -8.75 8.31 10.62
CA GLY A 539 -10.20 8.13 10.71
C GLY A 539 -10.67 6.74 10.29
N SER A 540 -11.67 6.24 11.01
CA SER A 540 -12.39 4.99 10.73
C SER A 540 -13.84 5.15 11.15
N THR A 541 -14.68 4.14 10.95
CA THR A 541 -16.06 4.14 11.43
C THR A 541 -16.20 4.18 12.97
N ALA A 542 -15.10 3.92 13.70
CA ALA A 542 -15.03 4.01 15.16
C ALA A 542 -14.39 5.33 15.66
N ALA A 543 -13.95 6.21 14.78
CA ALA A 543 -13.34 7.48 15.16
C ALA A 543 -14.37 8.52 15.57
N ASP A 544 -14.01 9.38 16.53
CA ASP A 544 -14.77 10.55 16.94
C ASP A 544 -14.08 11.83 16.50
N VAL A 545 -14.80 12.73 15.79
CA VAL A 545 -14.29 14.04 15.38
C VAL A 545 -15.19 15.15 15.91
N THR A 546 -14.59 16.18 16.52
CA THR A 546 -15.29 17.34 17.07
C THR A 546 -14.65 18.64 16.57
N PHE A 547 -15.46 19.69 16.55
CA PHE A 547 -15.06 21.01 16.08
C PHE A 547 -15.42 22.08 17.12
N SER A 548 -14.48 22.98 17.44
CA SER A 548 -14.68 24.14 18.29
C SER A 548 -14.47 25.42 17.46
N LEU A 549 -15.57 26.12 17.15
CA LEU A 549 -15.55 27.37 16.39
C LEU A 549 -15.40 28.56 17.34
N ASP A 550 -14.41 29.42 17.14
CA ASP A 550 -14.11 30.64 17.93
C ASP A 550 -14.04 30.39 19.45
N GLY A 551 -13.57 29.20 19.84
CA GLY A 551 -13.46 28.79 21.24
C GLY A 551 -14.79 28.47 21.91
N ALA A 552 -15.86 28.23 21.15
CA ALA A 552 -17.13 27.72 21.66
C ALA A 552 -16.99 26.25 22.12
N ASP A 553 -18.00 25.75 22.83
CA ASP A 553 -18.05 24.34 23.22
C ASP A 553 -17.95 23.46 21.95
N ALA A 554 -17.16 22.38 22.03
CA ALA A 554 -16.94 21.48 20.91
C ALA A 554 -18.24 20.81 20.47
N ALA A 555 -18.50 20.81 19.17
CA ALA A 555 -19.64 20.16 18.53
C ALA A 555 -19.16 18.90 17.79
N ALA A 556 -19.96 17.82 17.82
CA ALA A 556 -19.65 16.60 17.09
C ALA A 556 -19.71 16.83 15.57
N GLY A 557 -18.69 16.38 14.86
CA GLY A 557 -18.67 16.30 13.40
C GLY A 557 -19.61 15.22 12.88
N THR A 558 -20.09 15.41 11.66
CA THR A 558 -20.85 14.38 10.94
C THR A 558 -19.93 13.66 9.98
N HIS A 559 -19.76 12.35 10.14
CA HIS A 559 -19.06 11.53 9.16
C HIS A 559 -19.81 11.55 7.82
N THR A 560 -19.12 11.84 6.71
CA THR A 560 -19.77 12.05 5.41
C THR A 560 -20.28 10.77 4.79
N GLN A 561 -19.74 9.62 5.19
CA GLN A 561 -20.12 8.32 4.65
C GLN A 561 -20.97 7.49 5.64
N PRO A 562 -21.88 6.65 5.14
CA PRO A 562 -22.67 5.79 6.01
C PRO A 562 -21.81 4.69 6.66
N ALA A 563 -22.04 4.44 7.95
CA ALA A 563 -21.35 3.38 8.69
C ALA A 563 -21.92 1.96 8.46
N THR A 564 -23.02 1.81 7.73
CA THR A 564 -23.78 0.56 7.63
C THR A 564 -24.16 0.24 6.19
N GLY A 565 -23.40 -0.44 5.41
CA GLY A 565 -23.80 -1.09 4.15
C GLY A 565 -24.75 -0.36 3.18
N GLU A 566 -25.02 0.91 3.41
CA GLU A 566 -25.82 1.78 2.56
C GLU A 566 -24.97 2.28 1.40
N ALA A 567 -25.60 2.77 0.33
CA ALA A 567 -24.87 3.34 -0.80
C ALA A 567 -24.04 4.55 -0.35
N LEU A 568 -22.84 4.69 -0.93
CA LEU A 568 -21.97 5.82 -0.66
C LEU A 568 -22.61 7.15 -1.03
N ASN A 569 -22.45 8.15 -0.17
CA ASN A 569 -22.73 9.53 -0.51
C ASN A 569 -21.67 10.01 -1.50
N LYS A 570 -22.09 10.58 -2.63
CA LYS A 570 -21.20 11.05 -3.71
C LYS A 570 -21.58 12.46 -4.10
N GLY A 571 -20.58 13.23 -4.50
CA GLY A 571 -20.73 14.60 -4.97
C GLY A 571 -19.79 15.55 -4.22
N TRP A 572 -19.65 16.76 -4.75
CA TRP A 572 -18.72 17.75 -4.22
C TRP A 572 -19.00 18.16 -2.77
N GLU A 573 -20.22 18.01 -2.30
CA GLU A 573 -20.59 18.27 -0.91
C GLU A 573 -19.94 17.31 0.10
N PHE A 574 -19.51 16.11 -0.36
CA PHE A 574 -18.84 15.07 0.45
C PHE A 574 -17.34 14.99 0.19
N THR A 575 -16.82 15.91 -0.61
CA THR A 575 -15.42 15.94 -1.06
C THR A 575 -14.62 16.91 -0.21
N ASP A 576 -13.36 16.60 0.07
CA ASP A 576 -12.44 17.52 0.72
C ASP A 576 -12.12 18.71 -0.21
N PRO A 577 -12.29 19.97 0.25
CA PRO A 577 -12.09 21.13 -0.61
C PRO A 577 -10.62 21.44 -0.89
N VAL A 578 -9.68 21.11 0.01
CA VAL A 578 -8.27 21.47 -0.14
C VAL A 578 -7.62 20.59 -1.20
N SER A 579 -7.68 19.26 -1.02
CA SER A 579 -7.12 18.30 -1.96
C SER A 579 -7.77 18.43 -3.35
N ALA A 580 -9.11 18.59 -3.39
CA ALA A 580 -9.83 18.77 -4.65
C ALA A 580 -9.42 20.05 -5.38
N THR A 581 -9.18 21.15 -4.69
CA THR A 581 -8.72 22.39 -5.31
C THR A 581 -7.36 22.19 -5.98
N HIS A 582 -6.42 21.53 -5.31
CA HIS A 582 -5.11 21.23 -5.89
C HIS A 582 -5.23 20.25 -7.09
N ASN A 583 -5.95 19.16 -6.92
CA ASN A 583 -6.07 18.14 -7.96
C ASN A 583 -6.81 18.65 -9.21
N LEU A 584 -7.91 19.37 -9.04
CA LEU A 584 -8.69 19.92 -10.15
C LEU A 584 -8.00 21.10 -10.85
N SER A 585 -7.14 21.84 -10.15
CA SER A 585 -6.31 22.90 -10.76
C SER A 585 -5.15 22.35 -11.60
N SER A 586 -4.79 21.08 -11.42
CA SER A 586 -3.69 20.42 -12.12
C SER A 586 -4.17 19.25 -12.98
N SER A 587 -3.70 18.06 -12.77
CA SER A 587 -4.08 16.84 -13.47
C SER A 587 -4.30 15.65 -12.53
N GLY A 588 -4.38 15.94 -11.23
CA GLY A 588 -4.62 14.89 -10.23
C GLY A 588 -6.03 14.31 -10.30
N ALA A 589 -6.17 13.06 -9.90
CA ALA A 589 -7.46 12.40 -9.76
C ALA A 589 -8.18 12.87 -8.50
N MET A 590 -9.52 12.88 -8.51
CA MET A 590 -10.34 13.23 -7.36
C MET A 590 -11.53 12.30 -7.22
N ALA A 591 -11.68 11.67 -6.05
CA ALA A 591 -12.88 10.92 -5.70
C ALA A 591 -13.93 11.85 -5.08
N GLN A 592 -15.18 11.64 -5.44
CA GLN A 592 -16.33 12.35 -4.84
C GLN A 592 -16.87 11.65 -3.59
N ALA A 593 -16.09 10.75 -3.01
CA ALA A 593 -16.40 10.06 -1.77
C ALA A 593 -15.08 9.64 -1.10
N SER A 594 -14.96 9.85 0.20
CA SER A 594 -13.80 9.46 1.00
C SER A 594 -14.27 8.82 2.31
N PRO A 595 -13.57 7.79 2.81
CA PRO A 595 -13.98 7.09 4.04
C PRO A 595 -13.63 7.85 5.33
N HIS A 596 -12.89 8.95 5.26
CA HIS A 596 -12.32 9.63 6.44
C HIS A 596 -12.56 11.15 6.48
N ILE A 597 -13.73 11.62 5.95
CA ILE A 597 -14.12 13.03 6.01
C ILE A 597 -15.27 13.23 7.02
N TRP A 598 -15.08 14.23 7.90
CA TRP A 598 -16.11 14.74 8.82
C TRP A 598 -16.42 16.20 8.52
N GLN A 599 -17.65 16.61 8.79
CA GLN A 599 -18.13 17.95 8.52
C GLN A 599 -18.87 18.55 9.70
N LEU A 600 -18.71 19.88 9.88
CA LEU A 600 -19.55 20.73 10.75
C LEU A 600 -20.19 21.83 9.90
N ALA A 601 -21.52 21.94 9.95
CA ALA A 601 -22.23 23.03 9.29
C ALA A 601 -21.82 24.40 9.89
N LEU A 602 -21.51 25.37 9.05
CA LEU A 602 -21.26 26.74 9.49
C LEU A 602 -22.56 27.38 10.03
N PRO A 603 -22.54 28.07 11.19
CA PRO A 603 -23.68 28.84 11.67
C PRO A 603 -24.11 29.90 10.66
N THR A 604 -25.40 29.95 10.31
CA THR A 604 -25.92 30.90 9.30
C THR A 604 -25.88 32.35 9.71
N ASP A 605 -25.64 32.64 10.98
CA ASP A 605 -25.52 33.96 11.58
C ASP A 605 -24.05 34.36 11.86
N LEU A 606 -23.08 33.60 11.36
CA LEU A 606 -21.66 33.94 11.48
C LEU A 606 -21.41 35.28 10.80
N GLU A 607 -20.70 36.18 11.48
CA GLU A 607 -20.44 37.53 11.00
C GLU A 607 -19.24 37.58 10.03
N ALA A 608 -19.11 38.64 9.24
CA ALA A 608 -17.93 38.85 8.42
C ALA A 608 -16.70 39.11 9.28
N GLY A 609 -15.57 38.49 8.96
CA GLY A 609 -14.32 38.62 9.70
C GLY A 609 -13.49 37.34 9.68
N GLU A 610 -12.43 37.35 10.46
CA GLU A 610 -11.57 36.20 10.68
C GLU A 610 -12.18 35.29 11.79
N HIS A 611 -12.22 34.00 11.54
CA HIS A 611 -12.71 32.98 12.45
C HIS A 611 -11.68 31.86 12.58
N THR A 612 -11.72 31.14 13.70
CA THR A 612 -10.82 30.02 13.96
C THR A 612 -11.63 28.79 14.35
N VAL A 613 -11.32 27.65 13.75
CA VAL A 613 -11.86 26.36 14.17
C VAL A 613 -10.74 25.44 14.61
N GLU A 614 -10.88 24.88 15.81
CA GLU A 614 -10.06 23.76 16.28
C GLU A 614 -10.81 22.47 15.97
N VAL A 615 -10.12 21.54 15.29
CA VAL A 615 -10.61 20.20 15.00
C VAL A 615 -9.90 19.22 15.92
N THR A 616 -10.63 18.35 16.57
CA THR A 616 -10.10 17.29 17.43
C THR A 616 -10.64 15.94 16.96
N GLY A 617 -9.75 15.01 16.58
CA GLY A 617 -10.10 13.65 16.22
C GLY A 617 -9.51 12.66 17.22
N THR A 618 -10.29 11.66 17.59
CA THR A 618 -9.83 10.52 18.39
C THR A 618 -9.97 9.28 17.52
N ASP A 619 -8.87 8.57 17.29
CA ASP A 619 -8.86 7.35 16.50
C ASP A 619 -9.47 6.15 17.26
N ARG A 620 -9.52 5.00 16.61
CA ARG A 620 -10.05 3.76 17.19
C ARG A 620 -9.24 3.21 18.38
N TYR A 621 -8.00 3.68 18.56
CA TYR A 621 -7.12 3.31 19.67
C TYR A 621 -7.19 4.29 20.84
N GLY A 622 -7.94 5.37 20.70
CA GLY A 622 -8.11 6.42 21.71
C GLY A 622 -6.99 7.47 21.68
N VAL A 623 -6.16 7.49 20.63
CA VAL A 623 -5.18 8.56 20.43
C VAL A 623 -5.88 9.78 19.88
N THR A 624 -5.57 10.95 20.45
CA THR A 624 -6.22 12.21 20.10
C THR A 624 -5.25 13.13 19.35
N TYR A 625 -5.72 13.65 18.23
CA TYR A 625 -5.03 14.58 17.35
C TYR A 625 -5.79 15.90 17.26
N THR A 626 -5.10 17.01 17.03
CA THR A 626 -5.72 18.34 16.89
C THR A 626 -5.13 19.09 15.71
N ASP A 627 -5.98 19.88 15.04
CA ASP A 627 -5.58 20.81 13.99
C ASP A 627 -6.34 22.12 14.13
N THR A 628 -5.87 23.19 13.51
CA THR A 628 -6.50 24.51 13.59
C THR A 628 -6.55 25.15 12.21
N LEU A 629 -7.75 25.47 11.74
CA LEU A 629 -7.98 26.28 10.55
C LEU A 629 -8.36 27.72 10.96
N THR A 630 -7.65 28.71 10.45
CA THR A 630 -8.11 30.10 10.44
C THR A 630 -8.71 30.39 9.07
N PHE A 631 -9.94 30.91 9.03
CA PHE A 631 -10.64 31.22 7.78
C PHE A 631 -11.32 32.58 7.82
N THR A 632 -11.63 33.12 6.66
CA THR A 632 -12.25 34.46 6.54
C THR A 632 -13.68 34.35 5.98
N VAL A 633 -14.63 34.97 6.68
CA VAL A 633 -15.96 35.27 6.14
C VAL A 633 -15.93 36.63 5.47
N GLU A 634 -16.05 36.68 4.15
CA GLU A 634 -15.98 37.93 3.38
C GLU A 634 -17.26 38.72 3.47
N ALA A 635 -17.13 40.04 3.69
CA ALA A 635 -18.26 40.97 3.70
C ALA A 635 -18.92 41.10 2.32
N GLU A 636 -20.23 41.38 2.28
CA GLU A 636 -20.95 41.63 1.02
C GLU A 636 -20.28 42.74 0.20
N GLY A 637 -19.89 42.44 -1.06
CA GLY A 637 -19.42 43.41 -2.03
C GLY A 637 -17.90 43.58 -2.15
N THR A 638 -17.10 42.59 -1.69
CA THR A 638 -15.63 42.58 -1.85
C THR A 638 -15.14 41.73 -3.03
N ALA A 639 -16.03 41.28 -3.91
CA ALA A 639 -15.70 40.49 -5.13
C ALA A 639 -15.30 41.39 -6.31
#